data_32c074ff99a39b7fee505aba4f054109
#
_entry.id   32c074ff99a39b7fee505aba4f054109
#
_cell.length_a   1.000
_cell.length_b   1.000
_cell.length_c   1.000
_cell.angle_alpha   90.00
_cell.angle_beta   90.00
_cell.angle_gamma   90.00
#
_symmetry.space_group_name_H-M   'P 1'
#
loop_
_entity.id
_entity.type
_entity.pdbx_description
1 polymer ?
#
loop_
_entity_poly.entity_id
_entity_poly.type
_entity_poly.pdbx_seq_one_letter_code
_entity_poly.pdbx_strand_id
1 'polypeptide(L)'
;MQQSEILSLAERLIPAYHSGDLEHLLGQLTQGQSPSAKLLVKMELNRIMTSCHKSVDLRGRVNGECREYEIDGITHWLDDVAFNAYHKSIRKYGSYTEGVWEALNNTRNNFRVMQKRGAPQQDNQAKRCQFEADPIKLGYDLKRLENRLRISTQIEIHLQNKQQVIHALSVDLSTSGARFKVPSFFDYKLGDIITVRFIELYKEYEISGLEADIEYRILAVDESYDNDAIKFLRVLRLTETDAIDRVITESLNSNRKKTSHDNQDKIIRARTRAYEHTYLKHSCSLPLFFSGNELKIALITENNLPIWQYWHDERNQQALGTLFNTQRMASLTKAGVHDSNNVLYAFKHEYKDRTLFFSMMMPEAKPEERKLFWHIGAKRDSWKVFRLWMFELSKEERRELASHSEELSQRSRNLTHFGILQEISDLQSAHDYLFVDKPALSSKVINPFCHPRKIHGMPMGVYFDARSRRKEPRYHFRTPLTLIDSEGKQHTGFTVDISKRGLSIIIEEPLSIKAQDKATIDFNELKLYDKELPLNSVPYQVIRVSPEGRRVQLMLEETSSTMKIIAFFSGMIENNRDKLLKKDEILPSHELLESLHNILLDKMVSTPVFVDKATRNLRPRVIGVNYPLPRHIEFLAKLGRENKISLDPVFKGHTNTLLANPMKRIDGVEPQFIELYISILKFGSRVKSIETQLMNEFETTQQRIEFIKNAQNMGELFVLRIASAPIFDAFTTLLRADLEELAQISIQNSTTLEKEITSLAGYSEIVDITDEVLTRLQLN
;
A
#
# COMPACT_ATOMS: atom_id res chain seq x y z
N MET A 1 -24.88 -34.48 -25.78
CA MET A 1 -25.88 -34.04 -24.76
C MET A 1 -25.31 -32.88 -23.97
N GLN A 2 -26.09 -31.84 -23.80
CA GLN A 2 -25.71 -30.71 -22.92
C GLN A 2 -25.95 -31.08 -21.43
N GLN A 3 -25.26 -30.41 -20.53
CA GLN A 3 -25.37 -30.69 -19.08
C GLN A 3 -26.81 -30.54 -18.56
N SER A 4 -27.58 -29.59 -19.08
CA SER A 4 -28.99 -29.39 -18.76
C SER A 4 -29.89 -30.57 -19.17
N GLU A 5 -29.56 -31.24 -20.27
CA GLU A 5 -30.29 -32.41 -20.78
C GLU A 5 -29.99 -33.63 -19.88
N ILE A 6 -28.73 -33.79 -19.42
CA ILE A 6 -28.33 -34.86 -18.51
C ILE A 6 -29.10 -34.75 -17.20
N LEU A 7 -29.15 -33.53 -16.60
CA LEU A 7 -29.90 -33.24 -15.38
C LEU A 7 -31.39 -33.55 -15.56
N SER A 8 -32.00 -33.09 -16.65
CA SER A 8 -33.43 -33.33 -16.94
C SER A 8 -33.75 -34.80 -17.09
N LEU A 9 -32.91 -35.59 -17.76
CA LEU A 9 -33.06 -37.01 -17.89
C LEU A 9 -32.86 -37.76 -16.57
N ALA A 10 -31.86 -37.41 -15.76
CA ALA A 10 -31.64 -37.98 -14.46
C ALA A 10 -32.84 -37.75 -13.54
N GLU A 11 -33.43 -36.53 -13.54
CA GLU A 11 -34.63 -36.26 -12.76
C GLU A 11 -35.87 -37.06 -13.17
N ARG A 12 -36.01 -37.34 -14.44
CA ARG A 12 -37.12 -38.15 -14.99
C ARG A 12 -36.99 -39.64 -14.62
N LEU A 13 -35.76 -40.08 -14.32
CA LEU A 13 -35.45 -41.48 -13.94
C LEU A 13 -35.61 -41.76 -12.45
N ILE A 14 -35.85 -40.76 -11.60
CA ILE A 14 -35.99 -40.94 -10.15
C ILE A 14 -37.09 -42.00 -9.78
N PRO A 15 -38.30 -41.95 -10.39
CA PRO A 15 -39.28 -43.00 -10.08
C PRO A 15 -38.81 -44.41 -10.47
N ALA A 16 -38.07 -44.55 -11.56
CA ALA A 16 -37.52 -45.84 -12.00
C ALA A 16 -36.38 -46.35 -11.10
N TYR A 17 -35.67 -45.43 -10.44
CA TYR A 17 -34.65 -45.77 -9.44
C TYR A 17 -35.27 -46.47 -8.24
N HIS A 18 -36.44 -46.03 -7.79
CA HIS A 18 -37.18 -46.66 -6.68
C HIS A 18 -37.89 -47.98 -7.05
N SER A 19 -38.35 -48.11 -8.29
CA SER A 19 -39.05 -49.32 -8.73
C SER A 19 -38.16 -50.47 -9.20
N GLY A 20 -36.87 -50.22 -9.40
CA GLY A 20 -35.92 -51.22 -9.88
C GLY A 20 -35.80 -51.31 -11.41
N ASP A 21 -36.62 -50.58 -12.16
CA ASP A 21 -36.70 -50.61 -13.66
C ASP A 21 -35.73 -49.67 -14.35
N LEU A 22 -34.70 -49.22 -13.62
CA LEU A 22 -33.78 -48.16 -14.04
C LEU A 22 -33.10 -48.48 -15.40
N GLU A 23 -32.54 -49.64 -15.56
CA GLU A 23 -31.74 -50.00 -16.77
C GLU A 23 -32.58 -50.03 -18.03
N HIS A 24 -33.85 -50.49 -17.93
CA HIS A 24 -34.77 -50.50 -19.05
C HIS A 24 -35.16 -49.10 -19.50
N LEU A 25 -35.61 -48.24 -18.59
CA LEU A 25 -36.02 -46.87 -18.89
C LEU A 25 -34.83 -45.99 -19.29
N LEU A 26 -33.66 -46.17 -18.71
CA LEU A 26 -32.44 -45.51 -19.08
C LEU A 26 -32.07 -45.84 -20.54
N GLY A 27 -32.21 -47.14 -20.93
CA GLY A 27 -31.99 -47.57 -22.30
C GLY A 27 -32.94 -46.93 -23.29
N GLN A 28 -34.23 -46.83 -22.96
CA GLN A 28 -35.23 -46.17 -23.81
C GLN A 28 -35.00 -44.68 -23.93
N LEU A 29 -34.75 -43.93 -22.84
CA LEU A 29 -34.60 -42.50 -22.83
C LEU A 29 -33.27 -42.02 -23.45
N THR A 30 -32.29 -42.92 -23.53
CA THR A 30 -30.98 -42.61 -24.14
C THR A 30 -30.79 -43.30 -25.47
N GLN A 31 -31.86 -43.79 -26.09
CA GLN A 31 -31.81 -44.45 -27.40
C GLN A 31 -31.26 -43.47 -28.46
N GLY A 32 -30.23 -43.92 -29.19
CA GLY A 32 -29.54 -43.07 -30.16
C GLY A 32 -28.44 -42.14 -29.60
N GLN A 33 -28.20 -42.17 -28.29
CA GLN A 33 -27.12 -41.39 -27.66
C GLN A 33 -25.87 -42.25 -27.51
N SER A 34 -24.72 -41.58 -27.33
CA SER A 34 -23.44 -42.29 -27.08
C SER A 34 -23.44 -43.06 -25.76
N PRO A 35 -22.67 -44.15 -25.65
CA PRO A 35 -22.53 -44.89 -24.37
C PRO A 35 -22.03 -44.00 -23.22
N SER A 36 -21.21 -43.00 -23.53
CA SER A 36 -20.75 -42.01 -22.56
C SER A 36 -21.86 -41.13 -21.99
N ALA A 37 -22.86 -40.76 -22.83
CA ALA A 37 -24.03 -40.00 -22.39
C ALA A 37 -24.90 -40.81 -21.41
N LYS A 38 -25.11 -42.10 -21.69
CA LYS A 38 -25.83 -43.03 -20.81
C LYS A 38 -25.14 -43.13 -19.46
N LEU A 39 -23.81 -43.25 -19.46
CA LEU A 39 -23.02 -43.31 -18.23
C LEU A 39 -23.13 -42.02 -17.41
N LEU A 40 -23.05 -40.85 -18.06
CA LEU A 40 -23.18 -39.55 -17.39
C LEU A 40 -24.54 -39.36 -16.72
N VAL A 41 -25.65 -39.76 -17.40
CA VAL A 41 -26.99 -39.72 -16.79
C VAL A 41 -27.08 -40.62 -15.58
N LYS A 42 -26.52 -41.86 -15.65
CA LYS A 42 -26.51 -42.81 -14.54
C LYS A 42 -25.68 -42.27 -13.38
N MET A 43 -24.52 -41.70 -13.62
CA MET A 43 -23.66 -41.08 -12.60
C MET A 43 -24.41 -39.92 -11.92
N GLU A 44 -25.05 -39.05 -12.68
CA GLU A 44 -25.80 -37.93 -12.15
C GLU A 44 -27.00 -38.36 -11.33
N LEU A 45 -27.74 -39.38 -11.79
CA LEU A 45 -28.84 -39.98 -11.00
C LEU A 45 -28.34 -40.54 -9.66
N ASN A 46 -27.26 -41.29 -9.68
CA ASN A 46 -26.67 -41.82 -8.45
C ASN A 46 -26.25 -40.68 -7.51
N ARG A 47 -25.66 -39.62 -8.03
CA ARG A 47 -25.25 -38.43 -7.25
C ARG A 47 -26.44 -37.78 -6.54
N ILE A 48 -27.54 -37.48 -7.26
CA ILE A 48 -28.71 -36.82 -6.67
C ILE A 48 -29.48 -37.72 -5.71
N MET A 49 -29.35 -39.04 -5.84
CA MET A 49 -29.99 -40.02 -4.96
C MET A 49 -29.11 -40.43 -3.76
N THR A 50 -27.85 -39.98 -3.71
CA THR A 50 -26.97 -40.27 -2.56
C THR A 50 -27.49 -39.58 -1.29
N SER A 51 -27.49 -40.30 -0.16
CA SER A 51 -27.88 -39.76 1.15
C SER A 51 -27.03 -38.57 1.51
N CYS A 52 -27.66 -37.48 1.99
CA CYS A 52 -27.00 -36.22 2.36
C CYS A 52 -27.07 -35.97 3.86
N HIS A 53 -25.94 -35.59 4.46
CA HIS A 53 -25.83 -35.22 5.88
C HIS A 53 -25.46 -33.75 6.07
N LYS A 54 -25.57 -32.96 5.01
CA LYS A 54 -25.22 -31.52 5.04
C LYS A 54 -26.38 -30.67 5.57
N SER A 55 -26.12 -29.79 6.51
CA SER A 55 -27.12 -28.81 6.92
C SER A 55 -27.32 -27.74 5.85
N VAL A 56 -28.48 -27.10 5.85
CA VAL A 56 -28.81 -25.95 4.99
C VAL A 56 -29.01 -24.73 5.87
N ASP A 57 -28.20 -23.69 5.66
CA ASP A 57 -28.37 -22.39 6.31
C ASP A 57 -28.64 -21.33 5.22
N LEU A 58 -29.91 -20.88 5.13
CA LEU A 58 -30.35 -19.89 4.16
C LEU A 58 -30.39 -18.46 4.71
N ARG A 59 -30.01 -18.24 5.97
CA ARG A 59 -29.97 -16.91 6.58
C ARG A 59 -29.03 -16.01 5.77
N GLY A 60 -29.54 -14.83 5.37
CA GLY A 60 -28.80 -13.91 4.50
C GLY A 60 -28.59 -14.37 3.07
N ARG A 61 -29.26 -15.47 2.62
CA ARG A 61 -29.19 -16.00 1.26
C ARG A 61 -30.50 -15.95 0.50
N VAL A 62 -31.60 -15.71 1.20
CA VAL A 62 -32.95 -15.67 0.62
C VAL A 62 -33.66 -14.38 1.02
N ASN A 63 -34.64 -14.00 0.19
CA ASN A 63 -35.52 -12.88 0.49
C ASN A 63 -36.68 -13.38 1.37
N GLY A 64 -36.44 -13.52 2.67
CA GLY A 64 -37.42 -14.01 3.65
C GLY A 64 -36.79 -14.27 5.01
N GLU A 65 -37.63 -14.32 6.04
CA GLU A 65 -37.23 -14.69 7.40
C GLU A 65 -36.96 -16.19 7.46
N CYS A 66 -35.80 -16.60 7.98
CA CYS A 66 -35.44 -18.01 8.16
C CYS A 66 -35.72 -18.46 9.58
N ARG A 67 -36.29 -19.66 9.72
CA ARG A 67 -36.57 -20.31 10.99
C ARG A 67 -35.77 -21.60 11.09
N GLU A 68 -35.53 -22.02 12.34
CA GLU A 68 -34.83 -23.25 12.64
C GLU A 68 -35.77 -24.46 12.48
N TYR A 69 -35.31 -25.48 11.75
CA TYR A 69 -36.03 -26.75 11.57
C TYR A 69 -35.06 -27.90 11.80
N GLU A 70 -35.48 -28.86 12.59
CA GLU A 70 -34.74 -30.13 12.77
C GLU A 70 -35.34 -31.18 11.80
N ILE A 71 -34.52 -31.70 10.90
CA ILE A 71 -34.91 -32.68 9.87
C ILE A 71 -33.89 -33.82 9.92
N ASP A 72 -34.34 -35.03 10.15
CA ASP A 72 -33.52 -36.25 10.25
C ASP A 72 -32.31 -36.09 11.21
N GLY A 73 -32.50 -35.35 12.33
CA GLY A 73 -31.46 -35.08 13.31
C GLY A 73 -30.44 -34.03 12.91
N ILE A 74 -30.69 -33.31 11.81
CA ILE A 74 -29.83 -32.23 11.29
C ILE A 74 -30.59 -30.90 11.41
N THR A 75 -29.96 -29.91 12.01
CA THR A 75 -30.52 -28.55 12.14
C THR A 75 -30.34 -27.76 10.84
N HIS A 76 -31.44 -27.24 10.33
CA HIS A 76 -31.49 -26.39 9.12
C HIS A 76 -32.10 -25.02 9.43
N TRP A 77 -31.65 -23.98 8.75
CA TRP A 77 -32.27 -22.66 8.78
C TRP A 77 -32.91 -22.39 7.43
N LEU A 78 -34.26 -22.52 7.36
CA LEU A 78 -35.04 -22.42 6.13
C LEU A 78 -36.09 -21.32 6.23
N ASP A 79 -36.35 -20.66 5.11
CA ASP A 79 -37.53 -19.82 4.97
C ASP A 79 -38.75 -20.64 4.51
N ASP A 80 -39.94 -20.01 4.49
CA ASP A 80 -41.19 -20.71 4.13
C ASP A 80 -41.14 -21.32 2.71
N VAL A 81 -40.40 -20.70 1.79
CA VAL A 81 -40.29 -21.20 0.40
C VAL A 81 -39.41 -22.46 0.36
N ALA A 82 -38.29 -22.46 1.07
CA ALA A 82 -37.41 -23.62 1.16
C ALA A 82 -38.06 -24.75 1.96
N PHE A 83 -38.80 -24.45 3.02
CA PHE A 83 -39.56 -25.45 3.79
C PHE A 83 -40.64 -26.15 2.94
N ASN A 84 -41.38 -25.40 2.12
CA ASN A 84 -42.31 -25.97 1.15
C ASN A 84 -41.59 -26.79 0.06
N ALA A 85 -40.42 -26.32 -0.41
CA ALA A 85 -39.60 -27.08 -1.35
C ALA A 85 -39.08 -28.39 -0.74
N TYR A 86 -38.76 -28.42 0.56
CA TYR A 86 -38.40 -29.65 1.29
C TYR A 86 -39.52 -30.69 1.17
N HIS A 87 -40.75 -30.32 1.56
CA HIS A 87 -41.88 -31.26 1.51
C HIS A 87 -42.18 -31.79 0.10
N LYS A 88 -41.99 -30.95 -0.92
CA LYS A 88 -42.15 -31.39 -2.30
C LYS A 88 -41.03 -32.32 -2.74
N SER A 89 -39.78 -32.00 -2.36
CA SER A 89 -38.61 -32.78 -2.75
C SER A 89 -38.55 -34.12 -2.04
N ILE A 90 -38.89 -34.20 -0.74
CA ILE A 90 -38.91 -35.48 -0.01
C ILE A 90 -39.88 -36.48 -0.61
N ARG A 91 -41.03 -36.02 -1.13
CA ARG A 91 -41.99 -36.87 -1.88
C ARG A 91 -41.40 -37.41 -3.18
N LYS A 92 -40.50 -36.66 -3.81
CA LYS A 92 -39.88 -37.03 -5.09
C LYS A 92 -38.69 -37.97 -4.88
N TYR A 93 -37.84 -37.68 -3.87
CA TYR A 93 -36.58 -38.39 -3.64
C TYR A 93 -36.67 -39.51 -2.57
N GLY A 94 -37.74 -39.54 -1.79
CA GLY A 94 -38.01 -40.56 -0.76
C GLY A 94 -37.27 -40.38 0.57
N SER A 95 -36.12 -39.76 0.57
CA SER A 95 -35.28 -39.46 1.77
C SER A 95 -34.46 -38.19 1.57
N TYR A 96 -33.74 -37.73 2.60
CA TYR A 96 -32.89 -36.58 2.51
C TYR A 96 -31.61 -36.91 1.74
N THR A 97 -31.59 -36.53 0.47
CA THR A 97 -30.51 -36.81 -0.49
C THR A 97 -29.84 -35.53 -0.96
N GLU A 98 -28.71 -35.65 -1.70
CA GLU A 98 -28.04 -34.49 -2.33
C GLU A 98 -29.01 -33.73 -3.25
N GLY A 99 -29.95 -34.42 -3.93
CA GLY A 99 -30.99 -33.76 -4.73
C GLY A 99 -31.97 -32.93 -3.92
N VAL A 100 -32.33 -33.36 -2.70
CA VAL A 100 -33.13 -32.55 -1.76
C VAL A 100 -32.32 -31.36 -1.28
N TRP A 101 -31.06 -31.57 -0.86
CA TRP A 101 -30.17 -30.48 -0.42
C TRP A 101 -29.98 -29.41 -1.50
N GLU A 102 -29.80 -29.81 -2.77
CA GLU A 102 -29.71 -28.86 -3.89
C GLU A 102 -31.02 -28.11 -4.12
N ALA A 103 -32.19 -28.80 -4.01
CA ALA A 103 -33.49 -28.16 -4.18
C ALA A 103 -33.74 -27.07 -3.13
N LEU A 104 -33.31 -27.28 -1.88
CA LEU A 104 -33.41 -26.31 -0.82
C LEU A 104 -32.53 -25.08 -1.05
N ASN A 105 -31.33 -25.29 -1.59
CA ASN A 105 -30.41 -24.20 -1.91
C ASN A 105 -30.76 -23.43 -3.19
N ASN A 106 -31.62 -24.00 -4.07
CA ASN A 106 -31.98 -23.40 -5.36
C ASN A 106 -33.44 -22.94 -5.43
N THR A 107 -34.01 -22.47 -4.33
CA THR A 107 -35.36 -21.93 -4.29
C THR A 107 -35.46 -20.61 -5.04
N ARG A 108 -36.68 -20.29 -5.51
CA ARG A 108 -36.93 -19.10 -6.37
C ARG A 108 -36.61 -17.76 -5.72
N ASN A 109 -36.64 -17.67 -4.42
CA ASN A 109 -36.32 -16.50 -3.61
C ASN A 109 -34.87 -16.49 -3.10
N ASN A 110 -34.07 -17.50 -3.43
CA ASN A 110 -32.64 -17.47 -3.19
C ASN A 110 -32.00 -16.45 -4.13
N PHE A 111 -31.22 -15.53 -3.57
CA PHE A 111 -30.58 -14.45 -4.33
C PHE A 111 -29.70 -14.97 -5.47
N ARG A 112 -29.02 -16.12 -5.29
CA ARG A 112 -28.25 -16.78 -6.35
C ARG A 112 -29.13 -17.18 -7.55
N VAL A 113 -30.35 -17.65 -7.31
CA VAL A 113 -31.31 -18.04 -8.35
C VAL A 113 -31.93 -16.81 -8.99
N MET A 114 -32.23 -15.78 -8.20
CA MET A 114 -32.74 -14.49 -8.67
C MET A 114 -31.72 -13.82 -9.59
N GLN A 115 -30.44 -13.83 -9.22
CA GLN A 115 -29.34 -13.28 -10.02
C GLN A 115 -29.23 -13.99 -11.38
N LYS A 116 -29.33 -15.33 -11.41
CA LYS A 116 -29.32 -16.10 -12.66
C LYS A 116 -30.52 -15.83 -13.55
N ARG A 117 -31.70 -15.54 -12.95
CA ARG A 117 -32.95 -15.26 -13.70
C ARG A 117 -33.11 -13.79 -14.09
N GLY A 118 -32.57 -12.89 -13.27
CA GLY A 118 -32.61 -11.44 -13.47
C GLY A 118 -31.45 -10.89 -14.30
N ALA A 119 -30.57 -11.75 -14.81
CA ALA A 119 -29.65 -11.35 -15.86
C ALA A 119 -30.46 -11.18 -17.14
N PRO A 120 -30.92 -9.96 -17.50
CA PRO A 120 -31.34 -9.73 -18.87
C PRO A 120 -30.08 -10.01 -19.69
N GLN A 121 -30.25 -10.72 -20.81
CA GLN A 121 -29.39 -10.51 -21.97
C GLN A 121 -29.59 -9.05 -22.40
N GLN A 122 -29.14 -8.13 -21.61
CA GLN A 122 -28.87 -6.79 -22.05
C GLN A 122 -27.54 -6.87 -22.81
N ASP A 123 -27.64 -6.94 -24.12
CA ASP A 123 -26.74 -6.30 -25.06
C ASP A 123 -26.63 -4.79 -24.70
N ASN A 124 -26.24 -4.49 -23.52
CA ASN A 124 -25.57 -3.28 -23.14
C ASN A 124 -24.12 -3.66 -23.03
N GLN A 125 -23.34 -3.38 -24.07
CA GLN A 125 -21.94 -2.98 -23.98
C GLN A 125 -21.86 -1.78 -23.05
N ALA A 126 -22.23 -1.95 -21.78
CA ALA A 126 -21.72 -1.13 -20.70
C ALA A 126 -20.20 -1.28 -20.81
N LYS A 127 -19.52 -0.23 -21.25
CA LYS A 127 -18.07 -0.15 -21.45
C LYS A 127 -17.42 -0.89 -20.31
N ARG A 128 -16.88 -2.10 -20.57
CA ARG A 128 -16.16 -2.88 -19.55
C ARG A 128 -15.02 -1.99 -19.08
N CYS A 129 -14.99 -1.64 -17.81
CA CYS A 129 -13.81 -1.05 -17.21
C CYS A 129 -12.63 -1.95 -17.53
N GLN A 130 -11.60 -1.39 -18.12
CA GLN A 130 -10.42 -2.13 -18.54
C GLN A 130 -9.44 -2.27 -17.37
N PHE A 131 -9.38 -1.26 -16.52
CA PHE A 131 -8.49 -1.17 -15.39
C PHE A 131 -9.28 -1.04 -14.09
N GLU A 132 -9.52 -2.16 -13.42
CA GLU A 132 -10.16 -2.23 -12.11
C GLU A 132 -9.19 -2.85 -11.12
N ALA A 133 -9.10 -2.26 -9.92
CA ALA A 133 -8.24 -2.73 -8.85
C ALA A 133 -9.05 -3.07 -7.60
N ASP A 134 -8.62 -4.12 -6.88
CA ASP A 134 -9.18 -4.50 -5.59
C ASP A 134 -8.68 -3.51 -4.53
N PRO A 135 -9.57 -2.82 -3.80
CA PRO A 135 -9.15 -1.94 -2.70
C PRO A 135 -8.79 -2.77 -1.47
N ILE A 136 -7.61 -2.50 -0.93
CA ILE A 136 -7.18 -3.06 0.36
C ILE A 136 -6.93 -1.89 1.32
N LYS A 137 -7.61 -1.91 2.47
CA LYS A 137 -7.33 -0.94 3.53
C LYS A 137 -5.99 -1.29 4.17
N LEU A 138 -4.98 -0.47 3.93
CA LEU A 138 -3.69 -0.57 4.58
C LEU A 138 -3.78 -0.04 6.03
N GLY A 139 -2.97 -0.57 6.94
CA GLY A 139 -3.07 -0.27 8.36
C GLY A 139 -4.30 -0.89 9.05
N TYR A 140 -4.88 -1.93 8.47
CA TYR A 140 -6.07 -2.58 9.01
C TYR A 140 -5.88 -3.12 10.43
N ASP A 141 -4.69 -3.59 10.74
CA ASP A 141 -4.35 -4.24 12.01
C ASP A 141 -3.83 -3.26 13.08
N LEU A 142 -3.71 -1.98 12.69
CA LEU A 142 -3.24 -0.94 13.57
C LEU A 142 -4.21 -0.76 14.74
N LYS A 143 -3.82 -1.24 15.91
CA LYS A 143 -4.48 -1.02 17.20
C LYS A 143 -5.95 -1.43 17.20
N ARG A 144 -6.20 -2.74 17.19
CA ARG A 144 -7.49 -3.25 17.70
C ARG A 144 -7.52 -3.01 19.21
N LEU A 145 -7.84 -1.79 19.62
CA LEU A 145 -8.09 -1.43 21.02
C LEU A 145 -9.36 -2.09 21.55
N GLU A 146 -10.22 -2.61 20.66
CA GLU A 146 -11.54 -3.10 20.99
C GLU A 146 -11.66 -4.61 20.83
N ASN A 147 -12.23 -5.24 21.83
CA ASN A 147 -12.60 -6.64 21.76
C ASN A 147 -13.75 -6.82 20.76
N ARG A 148 -13.55 -7.65 19.74
CA ARG A 148 -14.62 -8.08 18.85
C ARG A 148 -15.24 -9.37 19.40
N LEU A 149 -16.54 -9.32 19.59
CA LEU A 149 -17.29 -10.49 19.98
C LEU A 149 -17.96 -11.09 18.75
N ARG A 150 -17.85 -12.39 18.60
CA ARG A 150 -18.58 -13.11 17.57
C ARG A 150 -20.04 -13.20 17.99
N ILE A 151 -20.87 -12.36 17.43
CA ILE A 151 -22.32 -12.33 17.63
C ILE A 151 -22.97 -12.56 16.28
N SER A 152 -23.49 -13.76 16.05
CA SER A 152 -24.19 -14.12 14.82
C SER A 152 -25.70 -13.91 15.06
N THR A 153 -26.22 -12.80 14.58
CA THR A 153 -27.63 -12.45 14.71
C THR A 153 -28.18 -11.92 13.39
N GLN A 154 -29.48 -12.10 13.15
CA GLN A 154 -30.13 -11.53 11.96
C GLN A 154 -30.24 -10.03 12.09
N ILE A 155 -29.92 -9.34 10.99
CA ILE A 155 -29.97 -7.90 10.88
C ILE A 155 -30.71 -7.49 9.60
N GLU A 156 -31.28 -6.31 9.61
CA GLU A 156 -31.82 -5.66 8.42
C GLU A 156 -30.92 -4.51 8.03
N ILE A 157 -30.55 -4.48 6.74
CA ILE A 157 -29.71 -3.43 6.16
C ILE A 157 -30.53 -2.63 5.15
N HIS A 158 -30.49 -1.31 5.27
CA HIS A 158 -31.07 -0.38 4.32
C HIS A 158 -29.95 0.38 3.59
N LEU A 159 -29.94 0.32 2.26
CA LEU A 159 -29.02 1.11 1.43
C LEU A 159 -29.67 2.49 1.15
N GLN A 160 -28.94 3.58 1.33
CA GLN A 160 -29.47 4.97 1.18
C GLN A 160 -30.18 5.25 -0.14
N ASN A 161 -29.89 4.51 -1.21
CA ASN A 161 -30.44 4.74 -2.55
C ASN A 161 -31.47 3.70 -2.98
N LYS A 162 -31.88 2.76 -2.12
CA LYS A 162 -32.82 1.68 -2.48
C LYS A 162 -33.86 1.49 -1.35
N GLN A 163 -35.12 1.45 -1.72
CA GLN A 163 -36.21 1.17 -0.77
C GLN A 163 -36.29 -0.32 -0.34
N GLN A 164 -35.28 -1.12 -0.63
CA GLN A 164 -35.26 -2.55 -0.34
C GLN A 164 -34.53 -2.82 0.96
N VAL A 165 -35.16 -3.63 1.81
CA VAL A 165 -34.56 -4.18 3.02
C VAL A 165 -33.73 -5.42 2.65
N ILE A 166 -32.50 -5.48 3.10
CA ILE A 166 -31.61 -6.61 2.88
C ILE A 166 -31.49 -7.37 4.21
N HIS A 167 -31.98 -8.61 4.24
CA HIS A 167 -31.78 -9.49 5.39
C HIS A 167 -30.36 -10.07 5.35
N ALA A 168 -29.62 -9.86 6.42
CA ALA A 168 -28.22 -10.21 6.54
C ALA A 168 -27.92 -10.81 7.95
N LEU A 169 -26.68 -11.20 8.18
CA LEU A 169 -26.21 -11.70 9.47
C LEU A 169 -25.04 -10.85 9.97
N SER A 170 -25.04 -10.52 11.24
CA SER A 170 -23.79 -10.09 11.86
C SER A 170 -22.86 -11.29 12.02
N VAL A 171 -21.56 -11.06 11.93
CA VAL A 171 -20.50 -12.07 12.14
C VAL A 171 -19.76 -11.75 13.42
N ASP A 172 -19.34 -10.50 13.54
CA ASP A 172 -18.73 -9.96 14.73
C ASP A 172 -19.18 -8.49 14.95
N LEU A 173 -19.15 -8.07 16.20
CA LEU A 173 -19.48 -6.71 16.63
C LEU A 173 -18.38 -6.21 17.56
N SER A 174 -18.04 -4.92 17.43
CA SER A 174 -17.21 -4.16 18.35
C SER A 174 -17.84 -2.79 18.61
N THR A 175 -17.31 -2.05 19.58
CA THR A 175 -17.75 -0.69 19.89
C THR A 175 -17.74 0.24 18.69
N SER A 176 -16.72 0.20 17.87
CA SER A 176 -16.56 1.09 16.70
C SER A 176 -16.99 0.49 15.38
N GLY A 177 -17.15 -0.84 15.26
CA GLY A 177 -17.43 -1.45 13.98
C GLY A 177 -18.06 -2.83 14.03
N ALA A 178 -18.34 -3.37 12.84
CA ALA A 178 -18.94 -4.68 12.69
C ALA A 178 -18.49 -5.36 11.41
N ARG A 179 -18.73 -6.66 11.32
CA ARG A 179 -18.64 -7.46 10.11
C ARG A 179 -19.99 -8.11 9.82
N PHE A 180 -20.53 -7.86 8.64
CA PHE A 180 -21.81 -8.38 8.21
C PHE A 180 -21.65 -9.36 7.06
N LYS A 181 -22.34 -10.47 7.12
CA LYS A 181 -22.49 -11.46 6.05
C LYS A 181 -23.73 -11.09 5.24
N VAL A 182 -23.55 -10.73 4.00
CA VAL A 182 -24.60 -10.21 3.13
C VAL A 182 -24.72 -11.01 1.83
N PRO A 183 -25.88 -10.99 1.15
CA PRO A 183 -26.02 -11.57 -0.18
C PRO A 183 -25.14 -10.86 -1.20
N SER A 184 -24.48 -11.58 -2.10
CA SER A 184 -23.66 -10.99 -3.18
C SER A 184 -24.48 -10.33 -4.27
N PHE A 185 -25.80 -10.52 -4.28
CA PHE A 185 -26.72 -9.98 -5.28
C PHE A 185 -26.79 -8.46 -5.33
N PHE A 186 -26.56 -7.80 -4.19
CA PHE A 186 -26.64 -6.35 -4.10
C PHE A 186 -25.28 -5.70 -4.36
N ASP A 187 -25.32 -4.50 -4.95
CA ASP A 187 -24.12 -3.68 -5.20
C ASP A 187 -23.79 -2.87 -3.96
N TYR A 188 -22.70 -3.23 -3.28
CA TYR A 188 -22.17 -2.57 -2.10
C TYR A 188 -20.92 -1.78 -2.50
N LYS A 189 -20.94 -0.48 -2.25
CA LYS A 189 -19.80 0.40 -2.61
C LYS A 189 -19.01 0.82 -1.39
N LEU A 190 -17.72 0.95 -1.58
CA LEU A 190 -16.81 1.46 -0.57
C LEU A 190 -17.16 2.92 -0.22
N GLY A 191 -17.19 3.20 1.07
CA GLY A 191 -17.54 4.53 1.60
C GLY A 191 -19.02 4.79 1.71
N ASP A 192 -19.91 3.96 1.13
CA ASP A 192 -21.35 4.10 1.26
C ASP A 192 -21.78 3.95 2.74
N ILE A 193 -22.81 4.72 3.11
CA ILE A 193 -23.45 4.63 4.43
C ILE A 193 -24.63 3.68 4.31
N ILE A 194 -24.68 2.71 5.21
CA ILE A 194 -25.80 1.78 5.36
C ILE A 194 -26.43 1.97 6.72
N THR A 195 -27.73 1.76 6.79
CA THR A 195 -28.48 1.77 8.04
C THR A 195 -28.78 0.34 8.46
N VAL A 196 -28.50 -0.02 9.69
CA VAL A 196 -28.63 -1.38 10.23
C VAL A 196 -29.56 -1.40 11.42
N ARG A 197 -30.48 -2.36 11.45
CA ARG A 197 -31.36 -2.69 12.58
C ARG A 197 -31.02 -4.06 13.13
N PHE A 198 -30.85 -4.16 14.44
CA PHE A 198 -30.52 -5.40 15.13
C PHE A 198 -31.77 -6.00 15.81
N ILE A 199 -32.74 -6.43 15.01
CA ILE A 199 -34.07 -6.86 15.48
C ILE A 199 -33.99 -8.07 16.43
N GLU A 200 -33.20 -9.06 16.08
CA GLU A 200 -33.05 -10.28 16.88
C GLU A 200 -32.27 -10.03 18.17
N LEU A 201 -31.25 -9.17 18.10
CA LEU A 201 -30.46 -8.77 19.25
C LEU A 201 -31.27 -7.96 20.26
N TYR A 202 -32.19 -7.10 19.77
CA TYR A 202 -33.14 -6.38 20.61
C TYR A 202 -34.08 -7.32 21.35
N LYS A 203 -34.59 -8.37 20.71
CA LYS A 203 -35.42 -9.39 21.34
C LYS A 203 -34.68 -10.21 22.41
N GLU A 204 -33.36 -10.42 22.24
CA GLU A 204 -32.52 -11.21 23.15
C GLU A 204 -32.10 -10.43 24.41
N TYR A 205 -31.72 -9.14 24.23
CA TYR A 205 -31.13 -8.33 25.30
C TYR A 205 -32.06 -7.24 25.85
N GLU A 206 -33.18 -6.93 25.18
CA GLU A 206 -34.15 -5.86 25.54
C GLU A 206 -33.50 -4.50 25.81
N ILE A 207 -32.34 -4.21 25.17
CA ILE A 207 -31.61 -2.95 25.35
C ILE A 207 -32.21 -1.89 24.44
N SER A 208 -32.67 -0.80 25.03
CA SER A 208 -33.20 0.34 24.30
C SER A 208 -32.11 0.97 23.38
N GLY A 209 -32.46 1.25 22.13
CA GLY A 209 -31.59 1.79 21.11
C GLY A 209 -31.12 0.78 20.07
N LEU A 210 -31.31 -0.53 20.30
CA LEU A 210 -31.03 -1.57 19.29
C LEU A 210 -32.12 -1.65 18.20
N GLU A 211 -33.33 -1.21 18.53
CA GLU A 211 -34.46 -1.07 17.61
C GLU A 211 -34.31 0.13 16.68
N ALA A 212 -33.43 1.07 17.03
CA ALA A 212 -33.21 2.28 16.26
C ALA A 212 -32.29 1.99 15.05
N ASP A 213 -32.36 2.88 14.08
CA ASP A 213 -31.49 2.84 12.91
C ASP A 213 -30.05 3.24 13.30
N ILE A 214 -29.09 2.32 13.13
CA ILE A 214 -27.68 2.55 13.40
C ILE A 214 -26.93 2.67 12.06
N GLU A 215 -26.30 3.80 11.84
CA GLU A 215 -25.56 4.06 10.62
C GLU A 215 -24.13 3.50 10.69
N TYR A 216 -23.73 2.85 9.61
CA TYR A 216 -22.39 2.32 9.40
C TYR A 216 -21.86 2.74 8.04
N ARG A 217 -20.55 2.99 7.96
CA ARG A 217 -19.83 3.22 6.70
C ARG A 217 -19.14 1.94 6.25
N ILE A 218 -19.30 1.57 4.99
CA ILE A 218 -18.61 0.41 4.39
C ILE A 218 -17.13 0.75 4.19
N LEU A 219 -16.26 0.02 4.89
CA LEU A 219 -14.80 0.14 4.79
C LEU A 219 -14.18 -0.85 3.82
N ALA A 220 -14.78 -2.02 3.66
CA ALA A 220 -14.35 -3.04 2.72
C ALA A 220 -15.48 -4.01 2.41
N VAL A 221 -15.40 -4.62 1.23
CA VAL A 221 -16.30 -5.68 0.78
C VAL A 221 -15.44 -6.88 0.41
N ASP A 222 -15.47 -7.93 1.23
CA ASP A 222 -14.69 -9.14 1.03
C ASP A 222 -15.56 -10.23 0.39
N GLU A 223 -15.02 -10.92 -0.61
CA GLU A 223 -15.69 -12.09 -1.19
C GLU A 223 -15.51 -13.32 -0.30
N SER A 224 -16.51 -14.19 -0.28
CA SER A 224 -16.38 -15.46 0.46
C SER A 224 -15.58 -16.45 -0.38
N TYR A 225 -14.52 -17.04 0.19
CA TYR A 225 -13.71 -18.06 -0.48
C TYR A 225 -14.48 -19.37 -0.73
N ASP A 226 -15.53 -19.62 0.08
CA ASP A 226 -16.28 -20.88 0.03
C ASP A 226 -17.59 -20.75 -0.76
N ASN A 227 -18.08 -19.53 -1.01
CA ASN A 227 -19.41 -19.35 -1.59
C ASN A 227 -19.58 -17.99 -2.29
N ASP A 228 -19.64 -18.00 -3.62
CA ASP A 228 -19.82 -16.81 -4.48
C ASP A 228 -21.15 -16.06 -4.24
N ALA A 229 -22.12 -16.67 -3.56
CA ALA A 229 -23.40 -16.03 -3.25
C ALA A 229 -23.36 -15.11 -2.02
N ILE A 230 -22.20 -14.99 -1.35
CA ILE A 230 -22.06 -14.29 -0.09
C ILE A 230 -20.89 -13.33 -0.19
N LYS A 231 -21.08 -12.14 0.39
CA LYS A 231 -20.02 -11.15 0.65
C LYS A 231 -19.99 -10.81 2.14
N PHE A 232 -18.83 -10.32 2.59
CA PHE A 232 -18.67 -9.81 3.93
C PHE A 232 -18.40 -8.31 3.86
N LEU A 233 -19.24 -7.52 4.55
CA LEU A 233 -19.01 -6.08 4.72
C LEU A 233 -18.25 -5.85 6.01
N ARG A 234 -17.12 -5.16 5.93
CA ARG A 234 -16.46 -4.57 7.09
C ARG A 234 -16.91 -3.13 7.20
N VAL A 235 -17.47 -2.77 8.36
CA VAL A 235 -18.13 -1.49 8.52
C VAL A 235 -17.67 -0.77 9.78
N LEU A 236 -17.68 0.56 9.71
CA LEU A 236 -17.40 1.47 10.82
C LEU A 236 -18.70 2.11 11.27
N ARG A 237 -18.99 2.08 12.57
CA ARG A 237 -20.18 2.73 13.16
C ARG A 237 -20.02 4.25 13.10
N LEU A 238 -21.06 4.93 12.64
CA LEU A 238 -21.15 6.39 12.59
C LEU A 238 -22.06 6.95 13.69
N THR A 239 -23.13 6.21 14.03
CA THR A 239 -24.07 6.63 15.08
C THR A 239 -23.46 6.42 16.47
N GLU A 240 -23.38 7.47 17.25
CA GLU A 240 -23.01 7.37 18.66
C GLU A 240 -24.18 6.75 19.44
N THR A 241 -24.00 5.54 19.95
CA THR A 241 -24.97 4.82 20.77
C THR A 241 -24.26 3.90 21.75
N ASP A 242 -24.73 3.88 22.99
CA ASP A 242 -24.24 2.96 24.03
C ASP A 242 -24.87 1.55 23.93
N ALA A 243 -25.85 1.38 23.04
CA ALA A 243 -26.61 0.14 22.95
C ALA A 243 -25.72 -1.06 22.58
N ILE A 244 -24.85 -0.88 21.57
CA ILE A 244 -23.88 -1.92 21.15
C ILE A 244 -22.85 -2.19 22.25
N ASP A 245 -22.41 -1.17 22.98
CA ASP A 245 -21.43 -1.29 24.05
C ASP A 245 -22.00 -2.09 25.23
N ARG A 246 -23.28 -1.89 25.54
CA ARG A 246 -24.02 -2.69 26.55
C ARG A 246 -24.13 -4.15 26.13
N VAL A 247 -24.51 -4.43 24.87
CA VAL A 247 -24.57 -5.82 24.34
C VAL A 247 -23.21 -6.51 24.50
N ILE A 248 -22.13 -5.84 24.14
CA ILE A 248 -20.78 -6.39 24.27
C ILE A 248 -20.46 -6.69 25.73
N THR A 249 -20.75 -5.76 26.64
CA THR A 249 -20.51 -5.91 28.07
C THR A 249 -21.33 -7.03 28.68
N GLU A 250 -22.62 -7.13 28.39
CA GLU A 250 -23.49 -8.19 28.86
C GLU A 250 -23.09 -9.57 28.27
N SER A 251 -22.71 -9.61 27.00
CA SER A 251 -22.23 -10.82 26.35
C SER A 251 -20.91 -11.34 26.95
N LEU A 252 -20.00 -10.44 27.34
CA LEU A 252 -18.77 -10.78 28.05
C LEU A 252 -19.04 -11.33 29.45
N ASN A 253 -20.00 -10.71 30.19
CA ASN A 253 -20.34 -11.11 31.55
C ASN A 253 -21.08 -12.46 31.60
N SER A 254 -21.80 -12.83 30.55
CA SER A 254 -22.61 -14.05 30.51
C SER A 254 -21.80 -15.34 30.23
N ASN A 255 -20.49 -15.29 30.03
CA ASN A 255 -19.59 -16.44 29.77
C ASN A 255 -20.06 -17.42 28.66
N ARG A 256 -21.03 -17.02 27.83
CA ARG A 256 -21.75 -17.92 26.89
C ARG A 256 -21.04 -18.12 25.55
N LYS A 257 -19.94 -17.40 25.23
CA LYS A 257 -19.37 -17.47 23.88
C LYS A 257 -17.87 -17.82 23.89
N LYS A 258 -17.56 -18.95 23.25
CA LYS A 258 -16.20 -19.32 22.89
C LYS A 258 -15.67 -18.33 21.85
N THR A 259 -14.49 -17.77 22.08
CA THR A 259 -13.72 -17.05 21.05
C THR A 259 -13.38 -18.02 19.93
N SER A 260 -14.08 -17.93 18.82
CA SER A 260 -13.76 -18.72 17.63
C SER A 260 -12.72 -17.96 16.82
N HIS A 261 -11.56 -18.55 16.60
CA HIS A 261 -10.58 -18.05 15.64
C HIS A 261 -11.14 -18.19 14.23
N ASP A 262 -11.45 -17.08 13.58
CA ASP A 262 -11.89 -17.06 12.19
C ASP A 262 -10.66 -17.15 11.27
N ASN A 263 -10.50 -18.31 10.62
CA ASN A 263 -9.42 -18.55 9.68
C ASN A 263 -9.46 -17.56 8.49
N GLN A 264 -10.64 -17.08 8.12
CA GLN A 264 -10.81 -16.10 7.04
C GLN A 264 -10.22 -14.74 7.40
N ASP A 265 -10.40 -14.30 8.66
CA ASP A 265 -9.76 -13.04 9.13
C ASP A 265 -8.24 -13.13 9.06
N LYS A 266 -7.68 -14.30 9.39
CA LYS A 266 -6.22 -14.51 9.31
C LYS A 266 -5.71 -14.48 7.87
N ILE A 267 -6.46 -15.01 6.92
CA ILE A 267 -6.14 -14.96 5.49
C ILE A 267 -6.16 -13.51 4.98
N ILE A 268 -7.23 -12.77 5.31
CA ILE A 268 -7.37 -11.35 4.93
C ILE A 268 -6.24 -10.53 5.53
N ARG A 269 -5.92 -10.78 6.81
CA ARG A 269 -4.81 -10.12 7.51
C ARG A 269 -3.48 -10.38 6.83
N ALA A 270 -3.15 -11.64 6.55
CA ALA A 270 -1.90 -12.00 5.88
C ALA A 270 -1.81 -11.36 4.48
N ARG A 271 -2.92 -11.34 3.71
CA ARG A 271 -2.97 -10.66 2.41
C ARG A 271 -2.75 -9.14 2.56
N THR A 272 -3.40 -8.50 3.52
CA THR A 272 -3.23 -7.06 3.78
C THR A 272 -1.78 -6.75 4.15
N ARG A 273 -1.18 -7.50 5.10
CA ARG A 273 0.22 -7.33 5.50
C ARG A 273 1.20 -7.52 4.33
N ALA A 274 0.94 -8.46 3.43
CA ALA A 274 1.78 -8.64 2.25
C ALA A 274 1.81 -7.38 1.35
N TYR A 275 0.68 -6.74 1.14
CA TYR A 275 0.62 -5.47 0.40
C TYR A 275 1.17 -4.29 1.19
N GLU A 276 0.99 -4.25 2.50
CA GLU A 276 1.63 -3.28 3.40
C GLU A 276 3.15 -3.36 3.30
N HIS A 277 3.74 -4.54 3.41
CA HIS A 277 5.19 -4.73 3.26
C HIS A 277 5.68 -4.30 1.88
N THR A 278 4.92 -4.59 0.82
CA THR A 278 5.26 -4.15 -0.52
C THR A 278 5.22 -2.62 -0.65
N TYR A 279 4.20 -1.95 -0.09
CA TYR A 279 4.12 -0.49 -0.03
C TYR A 279 5.31 0.11 0.71
N LEU A 280 5.58 -0.38 1.91
CA LEU A 280 6.65 0.12 2.77
C LEU A 280 8.03 0.00 2.11
N LYS A 281 8.26 -1.08 1.35
CA LYS A 281 9.52 -1.31 0.64
C LYS A 281 9.69 -0.43 -0.60
N HIS A 282 8.58 0.00 -1.23
CA HIS A 282 8.61 0.69 -2.53
C HIS A 282 8.08 2.12 -2.50
N SER A 283 7.67 2.66 -1.34
CA SER A 283 7.19 4.04 -1.24
C SER A 283 8.16 5.05 -1.84
N CYS A 284 7.63 5.96 -2.67
CA CYS A 284 8.38 7.06 -3.28
C CYS A 284 8.50 8.28 -2.35
N SER A 285 7.71 8.33 -1.28
CA SER A 285 7.76 9.38 -0.27
C SER A 285 8.82 9.08 0.78
N LEU A 286 9.45 10.10 1.35
CA LEU A 286 10.48 9.97 2.38
C LEU A 286 9.90 10.22 3.77
N PRO A 287 9.70 9.18 4.61
CA PRO A 287 9.24 9.33 5.99
C PRO A 287 10.35 9.85 6.90
N LEU A 288 10.00 10.78 7.79
CA LEU A 288 10.90 11.53 8.66
C LEU A 288 10.40 11.50 10.10
N PHE A 289 11.29 11.27 11.07
CA PHE A 289 10.95 11.27 12.49
C PHE A 289 11.77 12.30 13.27
N PHE A 290 11.07 13.07 14.09
CA PHE A 290 11.62 14.24 14.79
C PHE A 290 11.54 14.10 16.30
N SER A 291 12.58 14.60 16.98
CA SER A 291 12.57 14.89 18.41
C SER A 291 12.60 16.40 18.60
N GLY A 292 11.47 17.00 18.96
CA GLY A 292 11.32 18.44 18.92
C GLY A 292 11.59 18.99 17.51
N ASN A 293 12.59 19.88 17.38
CA ASN A 293 12.98 20.50 16.12
C ASN A 293 14.04 19.71 15.34
N GLU A 294 14.53 18.61 15.88
CA GLU A 294 15.65 17.89 15.30
C GLU A 294 15.19 16.63 14.57
N LEU A 295 15.56 16.52 13.28
CA LEU A 295 15.36 15.30 12.48
C LEU A 295 16.32 14.20 12.98
N LYS A 296 15.77 13.07 13.43
CA LYS A 296 16.54 11.95 13.98
C LYS A 296 16.68 10.78 13.02
N ILE A 297 15.56 10.38 12.38
CA ILE A 297 15.51 9.18 11.55
C ILE A 297 14.79 9.51 10.25
N ALA A 298 15.28 8.95 9.13
CA ALA A 298 14.61 8.91 7.85
C ALA A 298 14.52 7.45 7.38
N LEU A 299 13.35 7.04 6.89
CA LEU A 299 13.14 5.70 6.38
C LEU A 299 13.38 5.67 4.88
N ILE A 300 14.34 4.86 4.43
CA ILE A 300 14.82 4.85 3.06
C ILE A 300 14.31 3.62 2.35
N THR A 301 13.79 3.84 1.15
CA THR A 301 13.50 2.82 0.14
C THR A 301 14.40 3.05 -1.08
N GLU A 302 14.39 2.16 -2.05
CA GLU A 302 15.08 2.41 -3.32
C GLU A 302 14.44 3.56 -4.08
N ASN A 303 13.11 3.69 -4.02
CA ASN A 303 12.36 4.69 -4.76
C ASN A 303 12.44 6.11 -4.15
N ASN A 304 12.64 6.25 -2.84
CA ASN A 304 12.79 7.55 -2.19
C ASN A 304 14.25 7.96 -1.95
N LEU A 305 15.20 7.07 -2.27
CA LEU A 305 16.63 7.34 -2.14
C LEU A 305 17.06 8.63 -2.88
N PRO A 306 16.54 8.97 -4.07
CA PRO A 306 16.85 10.22 -4.74
C PRO A 306 16.49 11.48 -3.93
N ILE A 307 15.38 11.45 -3.19
CA ILE A 307 15.00 12.56 -2.28
C ILE A 307 16.02 12.69 -1.16
N TRP A 308 16.44 11.56 -0.57
CA TRP A 308 17.47 11.56 0.45
C TRP A 308 18.83 12.04 -0.07
N GLN A 309 19.24 11.61 -1.26
CA GLN A 309 20.50 12.00 -1.90
C GLN A 309 20.51 13.44 -2.34
N TYR A 310 19.37 14.00 -2.72
CA TYR A 310 19.26 15.41 -3.08
C TYR A 310 19.85 16.34 -1.99
N TRP A 311 19.70 16.01 -0.72
CA TRP A 311 20.16 16.84 0.40
C TRP A 311 21.60 16.52 0.85
N HIS A 312 22.45 15.98 -0.02
CA HIS A 312 23.86 15.79 0.26
C HIS A 312 24.66 16.97 -0.31
N ASP A 313 25.60 17.47 0.52
CA ASP A 313 26.52 18.53 0.14
C ASP A 313 27.73 17.98 -0.67
N GLU A 314 28.68 18.85 -1.01
CA GLU A 314 29.89 18.53 -1.76
C GLU A 314 30.80 17.50 -1.05
N ARG A 315 30.61 17.29 0.23
CA ARG A 315 31.33 16.30 1.04
C ARG A 315 30.52 15.02 1.27
N ASN A 316 29.37 14.91 0.59
CA ASN A 316 28.41 13.85 0.79
C ASN A 316 27.87 13.77 2.24
N GLN A 317 27.75 14.93 2.91
CA GLN A 317 27.13 15.05 4.22
C GLN A 317 25.65 15.33 4.06
N GLN A 318 24.83 14.68 4.89
CA GLN A 318 23.39 14.84 4.86
C GLN A 318 22.96 16.16 5.48
N ALA A 319 22.45 17.07 4.67
CA ALA A 319 22.01 18.40 5.06
C ALA A 319 20.50 18.54 5.30
N LEU A 320 19.72 17.46 5.12
CA LEU A 320 18.25 17.51 5.25
C LEU A 320 17.81 18.06 6.63
N GLY A 321 18.54 17.78 7.69
CA GLY A 321 18.25 18.32 9.02
C GLY A 321 18.25 19.84 9.08
N THR A 322 19.02 20.51 8.22
CA THR A 322 19.08 21.99 8.18
C THR A 322 17.82 22.63 7.58
N LEU A 323 17.01 21.84 6.90
CA LEU A 323 15.68 22.24 6.40
C LEU A 323 14.74 22.63 7.57
N PHE A 324 14.92 22.01 8.73
CA PHE A 324 14.02 22.12 9.88
C PHE A 324 14.60 23.05 10.95
N ASN A 325 14.60 24.35 10.68
CA ASN A 325 14.98 25.33 11.68
C ASN A 325 13.85 25.58 12.68
N THR A 326 14.17 26.21 13.81
CA THR A 326 13.23 26.46 14.92
C THR A 326 11.98 27.23 14.47
N GLN A 327 12.13 28.24 13.63
CA GLN A 327 11.00 29.06 13.14
C GLN A 327 10.07 28.24 12.26
N ARG A 328 10.64 27.44 11.33
CA ARG A 328 9.87 26.56 10.43
C ARG A 328 9.14 25.47 11.19
N MET A 329 9.84 24.82 12.13
CA MET A 329 9.21 23.81 12.98
C MET A 329 8.08 24.41 13.83
N ALA A 330 8.27 25.59 14.44
CA ALA A 330 7.20 26.26 15.18
C ALA A 330 5.96 26.59 14.30
N SER A 331 6.15 26.83 13.01
CA SER A 331 5.03 27.03 12.07
C SER A 331 4.33 25.74 11.69
N LEU A 332 5.07 24.62 11.60
CA LEU A 332 4.57 23.30 11.23
C LEU A 332 3.88 22.58 12.39
N THR A 333 4.29 22.88 13.64
CA THR A 333 3.86 22.17 14.86
C THR A 333 3.12 23.11 15.81
N LYS A 334 2.25 23.98 15.30
CA LYS A 334 1.45 24.90 16.12
C LYS A 334 0.59 24.12 17.11
N ALA A 335 0.51 24.63 18.35
CA ALA A 335 -0.33 24.04 19.39
C ALA A 335 -1.80 23.92 18.93
N GLY A 336 -2.39 22.75 19.11
CA GLY A 336 -3.75 22.44 18.68
C GLY A 336 -3.90 22.04 17.20
N VAL A 337 -2.80 21.98 16.45
CA VAL A 337 -2.77 21.47 15.07
C VAL A 337 -2.07 20.11 15.08
N HIS A 338 -2.85 19.04 14.90
CA HIS A 338 -2.33 17.66 14.93
C HIS A 338 -1.70 17.22 13.61
N ASP A 339 -2.08 17.87 12.50
CA ASP A 339 -1.51 17.67 11.19
C ASP A 339 -1.33 18.98 10.43
N SER A 340 -0.38 19.02 9.53
CA SER A 340 -0.18 20.14 8.60
C SER A 340 0.45 19.66 7.30
N ASN A 341 0.11 20.34 6.20
CA ASN A 341 0.78 20.11 4.93
C ASN A 341 1.20 21.46 4.32
N ASN A 342 2.40 21.50 3.75
CA ASN A 342 2.94 22.71 3.16
C ASN A 342 3.75 22.36 1.90
N VAL A 343 3.71 23.28 0.92
CA VAL A 343 4.56 23.18 -0.27
C VAL A 343 5.90 23.84 0.04
N LEU A 344 6.96 23.12 -0.27
CA LEU A 344 8.36 23.53 -0.10
C LEU A 344 9.06 23.58 -1.45
N TYR A 345 9.59 24.73 -1.80
CA TYR A 345 10.41 24.93 -2.99
C TYR A 345 11.89 24.87 -2.61
N ALA A 346 12.72 24.20 -3.39
CA ALA A 346 14.12 24.04 -3.11
C ALA A 346 14.99 24.07 -4.38
N PHE A 347 16.21 24.56 -4.24
CA PHE A 347 17.26 24.45 -5.25
C PHE A 347 18.64 24.50 -4.61
N LYS A 348 19.66 24.05 -5.37
CA LYS A 348 21.06 24.12 -4.98
C LYS A 348 21.76 25.28 -5.72
N HIS A 349 22.72 25.89 -5.06
CA HIS A 349 23.61 26.88 -5.64
C HIS A 349 25.05 26.55 -5.31
N GLU A 350 25.85 26.35 -6.33
CA GLU A 350 27.29 26.13 -6.17
C GLU A 350 28.01 27.49 -6.10
N TYR A 351 28.78 27.65 -5.04
CA TYR A 351 29.58 28.85 -4.84
C TYR A 351 30.93 28.51 -4.21
N LYS A 352 32.05 28.85 -4.91
CA LYS A 352 33.41 28.54 -4.45
C LYS A 352 33.55 27.09 -3.96
N ASP A 353 33.20 26.14 -4.82
CA ASP A 353 33.29 24.73 -4.58
C ASP A 353 32.42 24.18 -3.41
N ARG A 354 31.41 24.90 -3.03
CA ARG A 354 30.46 24.53 -1.97
C ARG A 354 29.04 24.52 -2.48
N THR A 355 28.29 23.55 -2.04
CA THR A 355 26.86 23.42 -2.32
C THR A 355 26.06 24.17 -1.25
N LEU A 356 25.34 25.20 -1.65
CA LEU A 356 24.42 25.95 -0.80
C LEU A 356 23.00 25.51 -1.12
N PHE A 357 22.25 25.11 -0.09
CA PHE A 357 20.84 24.78 -0.21
C PHE A 357 19.99 26.00 0.06
N PHE A 358 19.01 26.22 -0.81
CA PHE A 358 17.97 27.22 -0.63
C PHE A 358 16.62 26.52 -0.56
N SER A 359 15.81 26.86 0.43
CA SER A 359 14.43 26.35 0.52
C SER A 359 13.49 27.37 1.11
N MET A 360 12.27 27.39 0.63
CA MET A 360 11.20 28.29 1.03
C MET A 360 9.87 27.55 1.09
N MET A 361 9.19 27.60 2.22
CA MET A 361 7.79 27.17 2.32
C MET A 361 6.84 28.30 1.91
N MET A 362 5.66 27.93 1.41
CA MET A 362 4.63 28.87 0.96
C MET A 362 4.37 30.03 1.95
N PRO A 363 4.18 29.79 3.27
CA PRO A 363 3.84 30.86 4.21
C PRO A 363 5.02 31.73 4.64
N GLU A 364 6.26 31.38 4.28
CA GLU A 364 7.48 32.09 4.74
C GLU A 364 7.79 33.36 3.95
N ALA A 365 7.23 33.47 2.75
CA ALA A 365 7.56 34.56 1.83
C ALA A 365 6.32 35.34 1.37
N LYS A 366 6.50 36.65 1.15
CA LYS A 366 5.50 37.46 0.48
C LYS A 366 5.34 37.02 -0.99
N PRO A 367 4.19 37.28 -1.63
CA PRO A 367 3.95 36.84 -3.01
C PRO A 367 5.06 37.22 -3.99
N GLU A 368 5.59 38.45 -3.92
CA GLU A 368 6.66 38.91 -4.81
C GLU A 368 8.02 38.26 -4.51
N GLU A 369 8.33 37.99 -3.24
CA GLU A 369 9.54 37.28 -2.84
C GLU A 369 9.48 35.83 -3.32
N ARG A 370 8.29 35.19 -3.24
CA ARG A 370 8.04 33.82 -3.73
C ARG A 370 8.21 33.75 -5.26
N LYS A 371 7.63 34.68 -6.01
CA LYS A 371 7.82 34.77 -7.46
C LYS A 371 9.30 34.91 -7.82
N LEU A 372 10.04 35.76 -7.10
CA LEU A 372 11.48 35.92 -7.31
C LEU A 372 12.25 34.62 -7.03
N PHE A 373 11.90 33.91 -5.92
CA PHE A 373 12.50 32.64 -5.57
C PHE A 373 12.27 31.60 -6.67
N TRP A 374 11.05 31.53 -7.21
CA TRP A 374 10.71 30.66 -8.34
C TRP A 374 11.56 30.99 -9.58
N HIS A 375 11.63 32.26 -9.97
CA HIS A 375 12.41 32.68 -11.14
C HIS A 375 13.91 32.38 -11.02
N ILE A 376 14.46 32.40 -9.83
CA ILE A 376 15.87 32.09 -9.60
C ILE A 376 16.07 30.56 -9.52
N GLY A 377 15.19 29.86 -8.84
CA GLY A 377 15.30 28.44 -8.59
C GLY A 377 14.95 27.58 -9.81
N ALA A 378 13.81 27.85 -10.47
CA ALA A 378 13.30 27.06 -11.58
C ALA A 378 14.18 27.06 -12.84
N LYS A 379 15.16 27.95 -12.92
CA LYS A 379 16.19 27.97 -13.98
C LYS A 379 17.35 26.99 -13.72
N ARG A 380 17.35 26.27 -12.60
CA ARG A 380 18.44 25.42 -12.18
C ARG A 380 18.03 23.95 -12.31
N ASP A 381 18.93 23.10 -12.75
CA ASP A 381 18.70 21.65 -12.85
C ASP A 381 18.42 20.99 -11.49
N SER A 382 18.80 21.67 -10.40
CA SER A 382 18.54 21.26 -9.04
C SER A 382 17.19 21.70 -8.47
N TRP A 383 16.33 22.32 -9.29
CA TRP A 383 14.99 22.72 -8.86
C TRP A 383 14.15 21.53 -8.49
N LYS A 384 13.57 21.57 -7.29
CA LYS A 384 12.61 20.57 -6.79
C LYS A 384 11.53 21.22 -5.96
N VAL A 385 10.34 20.67 -6.06
CA VAL A 385 9.20 21.07 -5.23
C VAL A 385 8.72 19.87 -4.45
N PHE A 386 8.60 20.06 -3.15
CA PHE A 386 8.18 19.03 -2.23
C PHE A 386 6.88 19.43 -1.54
N ARG A 387 6.08 18.43 -1.18
CA ARG A 387 5.03 18.57 -0.18
C ARG A 387 5.56 17.98 1.12
N LEU A 388 5.47 18.74 2.18
CA LEU A 388 5.88 18.35 3.52
C LEU A 388 4.62 18.20 4.38
N TRP A 389 4.34 16.97 4.76
CA TRP A 389 3.35 16.65 5.78
C TRP A 389 4.03 16.57 7.14
N MET A 390 3.35 17.04 8.18
CA MET A 390 3.81 16.94 9.56
C MET A 390 2.66 16.52 10.46
N PHE A 391 2.88 15.49 11.29
CA PHE A 391 1.91 14.91 12.19
C PHE A 391 2.47 14.88 13.60
N GLU A 392 1.66 15.22 14.59
CA GLU A 392 2.00 14.99 15.98
C GLU A 392 1.83 13.50 16.33
N LEU A 393 2.82 12.90 17.00
CA LEU A 393 2.71 11.54 17.50
C LEU A 393 1.83 11.51 18.75
N SER A 394 0.88 10.57 18.80
CA SER A 394 0.02 10.34 19.94
C SER A 394 0.83 9.87 21.17
N LYS A 395 0.21 9.93 22.34
CA LYS A 395 0.86 9.47 23.58
C LYS A 395 1.17 7.96 23.54
N GLU A 396 0.30 7.20 22.91
CA GLU A 396 0.43 5.76 22.69
C GLU A 396 1.61 5.43 21.77
N GLU A 397 1.68 6.09 20.60
CA GLU A 397 2.79 5.94 19.64
C GLU A 397 4.14 6.28 20.27
N ARG A 398 4.18 7.37 21.05
CA ARG A 398 5.41 7.75 21.79
C ARG A 398 5.83 6.71 22.84
N ARG A 399 4.87 6.13 23.58
CA ARG A 399 5.14 5.08 24.57
C ARG A 399 5.64 3.81 23.90
N GLU A 400 5.03 3.40 22.79
CA GLU A 400 5.42 2.24 22.02
C GLU A 400 6.86 2.40 21.50
N LEU A 401 7.18 3.51 20.84
CA LEU A 401 8.54 3.82 20.39
C LEU A 401 9.57 3.89 21.53
N ALA A 402 9.17 4.34 22.73
CA ALA A 402 10.05 4.42 23.89
C ALA A 402 10.29 3.07 24.59
N SER A 403 9.48 2.05 24.35
CA SER A 403 9.59 0.72 24.97
C SER A 403 10.77 -0.12 24.45
N HIS A 404 11.30 0.21 23.28
CA HIS A 404 12.39 -0.54 22.66
C HIS A 404 13.77 -0.19 23.27
N SER A 405 14.63 -1.19 23.48
CA SER A 405 15.86 -1.06 24.30
C SER A 405 17.18 -0.91 23.52
N GLU A 406 17.18 -1.04 22.19
CA GLU A 406 18.39 -1.03 21.37
C GLU A 406 18.98 0.38 21.10
N GLU A 407 20.19 0.46 20.52
CA GLU A 407 20.90 1.73 20.28
C GLU A 407 20.14 2.67 19.34
N LEU A 408 19.46 2.13 18.31
CA LEU A 408 18.57 2.91 17.45
C LEU A 408 17.37 3.43 18.23
N SER A 409 16.88 2.64 19.20
CA SER A 409 15.78 2.99 20.09
C SER A 409 16.10 4.15 21.03
N GLN A 410 17.37 4.38 21.39
CA GLN A 410 17.74 5.58 22.15
C GLN A 410 17.44 6.85 21.37
N ARG A 411 17.58 6.84 20.05
CA ARG A 411 17.21 7.95 19.18
C ARG A 411 15.69 8.08 19.02
N SER A 412 14.94 6.97 19.10
CA SER A 412 13.49 6.93 18.95
C SER A 412 12.72 7.26 20.23
N ARG A 413 13.34 7.16 21.42
CA ARG A 413 12.67 7.36 22.72
C ARG A 413 11.97 8.70 22.89
N ASN A 414 12.50 9.75 22.29
CA ASN A 414 12.02 11.13 22.44
C ASN A 414 11.39 11.67 21.17
N LEU A 415 10.94 10.80 20.26
CA LEU A 415 10.27 11.24 19.05
C LEU A 415 8.93 11.89 19.39
N THR A 416 8.66 13.02 18.75
CA THR A 416 7.48 13.85 19.03
C THR A 416 6.62 14.02 17.81
N HIS A 417 7.21 14.03 16.62
CA HIS A 417 6.52 14.26 15.35
C HIS A 417 6.99 13.30 14.28
N PHE A 418 6.11 13.05 13.35
CA PHE A 418 6.33 12.28 12.14
C PHE A 418 6.05 13.17 10.93
N GLY A 419 6.91 13.15 9.93
CA GLY A 419 6.74 13.90 8.69
C GLY A 419 6.88 13.02 7.47
N ILE A 420 6.29 13.44 6.34
CA ILE A 420 6.46 12.81 5.04
C ILE A 420 6.86 13.89 4.03
N LEU A 421 7.99 13.68 3.37
CA LEU A 421 8.47 14.55 2.30
C LEU A 421 8.22 13.88 0.95
N GLN A 422 7.35 14.49 0.14
CA GLN A 422 6.96 14.01 -1.19
C GLN A 422 7.48 14.97 -2.25
N GLU A 423 8.14 14.46 -3.27
CA GLU A 423 8.48 15.24 -4.45
C GLU A 423 7.22 15.35 -5.34
N ILE A 424 6.73 16.58 -5.57
CA ILE A 424 5.48 16.85 -6.29
C ILE A 424 5.66 17.56 -7.62
N SER A 425 6.86 17.96 -7.97
CA SER A 425 7.18 18.63 -9.24
C SER A 425 8.58 18.22 -9.71
N ASP A 426 8.77 18.17 -11.00
CA ASP A 426 10.03 17.83 -11.67
C ASP A 426 10.53 18.97 -12.58
N LEU A 427 11.58 18.69 -13.36
CA LEU A 427 12.16 19.66 -14.29
C LEU A 427 11.21 20.03 -15.44
N GLN A 428 10.27 19.15 -15.83
CA GLN A 428 9.31 19.47 -16.90
C GLN A 428 8.34 20.55 -16.45
N SER A 429 7.90 20.51 -15.20
CA SER A 429 7.02 21.52 -14.61
C SER A 429 7.75 22.79 -14.15
N ALA A 430 9.09 22.82 -14.16
CA ALA A 430 9.87 24.00 -13.77
C ALA A 430 9.54 25.25 -14.61
N HIS A 431 9.22 25.08 -15.89
CA HIS A 431 8.83 26.18 -16.77
C HIS A 431 7.57 26.92 -16.31
N ASP A 432 6.65 26.26 -15.64
CA ASP A 432 5.41 26.88 -15.15
C ASP A 432 5.68 27.97 -14.13
N TYR A 433 6.70 27.82 -13.31
CA TYR A 433 7.11 28.84 -12.32
C TYR A 433 7.76 30.07 -12.95
N LEU A 434 8.18 29.98 -14.22
CA LEU A 434 8.73 31.08 -15.01
C LEU A 434 7.67 31.80 -15.82
N PHE A 435 6.45 31.30 -15.89
CA PHE A 435 5.34 31.87 -16.66
C PHE A 435 4.91 33.25 -16.12
N VAL A 436 5.17 33.48 -14.85
CA VAL A 436 4.89 34.77 -14.19
C VAL A 436 6.03 35.74 -14.43
N ASP A 437 5.70 37.03 -14.60
CA ASP A 437 6.70 38.08 -14.74
C ASP A 437 7.66 38.12 -13.54
N LYS A 438 8.95 38.25 -13.85
CA LYS A 438 9.98 38.36 -12.82
C LYS A 438 9.81 39.69 -12.06
N PRO A 439 9.65 39.64 -10.71
CA PRO A 439 9.56 40.85 -9.91
C PRO A 439 10.82 41.72 -9.99
N ALA A 440 10.63 43.03 -9.92
CA ALA A 440 11.73 44.01 -9.88
C ALA A 440 12.37 44.11 -8.48
N LEU A 441 12.77 42.93 -7.93
CA LEU A 441 13.41 42.82 -6.62
C LEU A 441 14.87 42.37 -6.76
N SER A 442 15.73 42.84 -5.84
CA SER A 442 17.11 42.37 -5.77
C SER A 442 17.18 40.87 -5.39
N SER A 443 18.06 40.12 -6.05
CA SER A 443 18.32 38.72 -5.70
C SER A 443 18.78 38.51 -4.25
N LYS A 444 19.28 39.54 -3.58
CA LYS A 444 19.65 39.48 -2.15
C LYS A 444 18.47 39.16 -1.22
N VAL A 445 17.24 39.43 -1.66
CA VAL A 445 16.01 39.18 -0.90
C VAL A 445 15.82 37.67 -0.60
N ILE A 446 16.39 36.78 -1.41
CA ILE A 446 16.29 35.33 -1.16
C ILE A 446 17.35 34.78 -0.20
N ASN A 447 18.33 35.60 0.25
CA ASN A 447 19.40 35.13 1.15
C ASN A 447 18.89 34.55 2.49
N PRO A 448 17.81 35.03 3.10
CA PRO A 448 17.25 34.43 4.31
C PRO A 448 16.81 32.98 4.14
N PHE A 449 16.52 32.53 2.92
CA PHE A 449 16.11 31.17 2.59
C PHE A 449 17.30 30.21 2.36
N CYS A 450 18.54 30.70 2.50
CA CYS A 450 19.75 29.89 2.47
C CYS A 450 19.90 29.10 3.76
N HIS A 451 20.15 27.79 3.65
CA HIS A 451 20.38 26.93 4.81
C HIS A 451 21.66 27.30 5.57
N PRO A 452 21.67 27.11 6.90
CA PRO A 452 22.89 27.33 7.71
C PRO A 452 23.96 26.31 7.29
N ARG A 453 25.20 26.76 7.26
CA ARG A 453 26.35 25.91 6.90
C ARG A 453 26.68 24.86 7.92
N LYS A 454 26.42 25.14 9.21
CA LYS A 454 26.71 24.21 10.30
C LYS A 454 25.57 23.20 10.40
N ILE A 455 25.85 21.95 10.05
CA ILE A 455 24.91 20.85 10.20
C ILE A 455 24.92 20.42 11.65
N HIS A 456 23.84 20.68 12.37
CA HIS A 456 23.60 20.18 13.71
C HIS A 456 22.81 18.89 13.64
N GLY A 457 23.37 17.81 14.18
CA GLY A 457 22.73 16.50 14.21
C GLY A 457 22.51 15.90 12.82
N MET A 458 23.23 14.83 12.50
CA MET A 458 22.96 14.11 11.24
C MET A 458 21.83 13.12 11.46
N PRO A 459 20.75 13.21 10.67
CA PRO A 459 19.71 12.20 10.73
C PRO A 459 20.26 10.85 10.28
N MET A 460 19.76 9.77 10.90
CA MET A 460 20.09 8.42 10.50
C MET A 460 19.12 7.96 9.40
N GLY A 461 19.64 7.59 8.25
CA GLY A 461 18.85 6.91 7.21
C GLY A 461 18.89 5.40 7.44
N VAL A 462 17.74 4.76 7.58
CA VAL A 462 17.60 3.32 7.73
C VAL A 462 16.68 2.75 6.65
N TYR A 463 17.04 1.55 6.13
CA TYR A 463 16.14 0.86 5.24
C TYR A 463 14.97 0.23 5.99
N PHE A 464 13.82 0.32 5.39
CA PHE A 464 12.56 -0.10 5.95
C PHE A 464 12.41 -1.62 6.12
N ASP A 465 13.17 -2.41 5.41
CA ASP A 465 13.18 -3.88 5.46
C ASP A 465 14.32 -4.45 6.33
N ALA A 466 14.88 -3.65 7.22
CA ALA A 466 16.00 -3.99 8.09
C ALA A 466 17.26 -4.52 7.37
N ARG A 467 17.35 -4.32 6.06
CA ARG A 467 18.53 -4.77 5.32
C ARG A 467 19.71 -3.83 5.52
N SER A 468 20.90 -4.40 5.47
CA SER A 468 22.12 -3.61 5.47
C SER A 468 22.22 -2.72 4.22
N ARG A 469 22.60 -1.47 4.43
CA ARG A 469 22.95 -0.55 3.33
C ARG A 469 24.32 -0.88 2.71
N ARG A 470 25.11 -1.70 3.40
CA ARG A 470 26.44 -2.06 2.98
C ARG A 470 26.42 -3.30 2.10
N LYS A 471 26.98 -3.20 0.92
CA LYS A 471 27.17 -4.35 0.03
C LYS A 471 28.23 -5.31 0.56
N GLU A 472 29.18 -4.82 1.37
CA GLU A 472 30.31 -5.57 1.90
C GLU A 472 30.45 -5.38 3.40
N PRO A 473 30.76 -6.42 4.20
CA PRO A 473 31.06 -6.28 5.61
C PRO A 473 32.35 -5.47 5.80
N ARG A 474 32.40 -4.70 6.85
CA ARG A 474 33.58 -3.91 7.24
C ARG A 474 34.18 -4.45 8.53
N TYR A 475 35.50 -4.34 8.63
CA TYR A 475 36.28 -4.82 9.76
C TYR A 475 37.13 -3.69 10.31
N HIS A 476 37.26 -3.61 11.63
CA HIS A 476 38.17 -2.68 12.28
C HIS A 476 39.60 -3.10 11.96
N PHE A 477 40.35 -2.18 11.37
CA PHE A 477 41.74 -2.41 10.99
C PHE A 477 42.48 -1.09 11.03
N ARG A 478 43.57 -1.05 11.77
CA ARG A 478 44.38 0.16 11.95
C ARG A 478 45.81 -0.06 11.42
N THR A 479 46.17 0.67 10.40
CA THR A 479 47.49 0.73 9.82
C THR A 479 47.80 2.17 9.37
N PRO A 480 49.09 2.64 9.49
CA PRO A 480 49.46 3.96 9.01
C PRO A 480 49.41 4.00 7.48
N LEU A 481 49.02 5.15 6.97
CA LEU A 481 48.96 5.42 5.53
C LEU A 481 49.30 6.87 5.20
N THR A 482 49.60 7.12 3.96
CA THR A 482 49.70 8.46 3.37
C THR A 482 48.66 8.62 2.28
N LEU A 483 47.77 9.62 2.40
CA LEU A 483 46.85 10.00 1.36
C LEU A 483 47.52 11.09 0.50
N ILE A 484 47.44 10.93 -0.82
CA ILE A 484 47.88 11.92 -1.78
C ILE A 484 46.63 12.42 -2.52
N ASP A 485 46.35 13.69 -2.39
CA ASP A 485 45.19 14.32 -3.04
C ASP A 485 45.41 14.60 -4.53
N SER A 486 44.39 15.11 -5.21
CA SER A 486 44.44 15.44 -6.65
C SER A 486 45.46 16.53 -7.01
N GLU A 487 45.90 17.33 -6.01
CA GLU A 487 46.91 18.36 -6.16
C GLU A 487 48.33 17.83 -5.86
N GLY A 488 48.47 16.58 -5.48
CA GLY A 488 49.73 15.92 -5.12
C GLY A 488 50.22 16.21 -3.72
N LYS A 489 49.40 16.81 -2.84
CA LYS A 489 49.72 17.06 -1.45
C LYS A 489 49.57 15.79 -0.62
N GLN A 490 50.56 15.52 0.20
CA GLN A 490 50.59 14.32 1.05
C GLN A 490 50.04 14.62 2.45
N HIS A 491 49.18 13.71 2.95
CA HIS A 491 48.51 13.79 4.23
C HIS A 491 48.71 12.46 5.01
N THR A 492 49.25 12.51 6.20
CA THR A 492 49.43 11.31 7.03
C THR A 492 48.17 10.96 7.82
N GLY A 493 47.95 9.67 8.01
CA GLY A 493 46.77 9.20 8.75
C GLY A 493 46.77 7.69 8.99
N PHE A 494 45.65 7.19 9.46
CA PHE A 494 45.44 5.79 9.79
C PHE A 494 44.14 5.25 9.23
N THR A 495 44.11 3.98 8.89
CA THR A 495 42.87 3.28 8.60
C THR A 495 42.03 3.13 9.88
N VAL A 496 40.71 3.14 9.74
CA VAL A 496 39.73 2.90 10.80
C VAL A 496 38.99 1.59 10.59
N ASP A 497 38.50 1.41 9.37
CA ASP A 497 37.85 0.18 8.94
C ASP A 497 38.11 -0.08 7.46
N ILE A 498 38.10 -1.35 7.10
CA ILE A 498 38.31 -1.84 5.73
C ILE A 498 37.21 -2.81 5.31
N SER A 499 36.96 -2.88 4.02
CA SER A 499 36.24 -3.97 3.36
C SER A 499 37.06 -4.41 2.12
N LYS A 500 36.54 -5.29 1.29
CA LYS A 500 37.23 -5.71 0.04
C LYS A 500 37.59 -4.52 -0.85
N ARG A 501 36.70 -3.50 -0.92
CA ARG A 501 36.88 -2.31 -1.78
C ARG A 501 36.82 -1.00 -1.01
N GLY A 502 36.17 -0.98 0.14
CA GLY A 502 35.94 0.24 0.92
C GLY A 502 37.01 0.44 1.99
N LEU A 503 37.40 1.69 2.19
CA LEU A 503 38.36 2.12 3.19
C LEU A 503 37.80 3.33 3.96
N SER A 504 37.91 3.33 5.28
CA SER A 504 37.66 4.51 6.10
C SER A 504 38.95 4.89 6.81
N ILE A 505 39.34 6.15 6.70
CA ILE A 505 40.58 6.68 7.24
C ILE A 505 40.33 7.90 8.13
N ILE A 506 41.26 8.15 9.03
CA ILE A 506 41.40 9.39 9.78
C ILE A 506 42.74 10.03 9.42
N ILE A 507 42.68 11.31 9.02
CA ILE A 507 43.83 12.13 8.67
C ILE A 507 44.10 13.12 9.81
N GLU A 508 45.39 13.40 10.04
CA GLU A 508 45.83 14.29 11.15
C GLU A 508 45.42 15.75 10.91
N GLU A 509 45.44 16.22 9.67
CA GLU A 509 45.04 17.56 9.29
C GLU A 509 43.71 17.58 8.52
N PRO A 510 42.85 18.61 8.68
CA PRO A 510 41.62 18.70 7.91
C PRO A 510 41.88 18.82 6.39
N LEU A 511 41.17 18.00 5.61
CA LEU A 511 41.25 18.00 4.16
C LEU A 511 40.18 18.91 3.52
N SER A 512 40.53 19.48 2.37
CA SER A 512 39.61 20.28 1.55
C SER A 512 39.02 19.51 0.36
N ILE A 513 39.20 18.19 0.31
CA ILE A 513 38.71 17.32 -0.75
C ILE A 513 37.19 17.12 -0.67
N LYS A 514 36.58 16.82 -1.82
CA LYS A 514 35.14 16.62 -2.00
C LYS A 514 34.80 15.17 -2.24
N ALA A 515 33.53 14.83 -2.16
CA ALA A 515 33.04 13.56 -2.69
C ALA A 515 33.26 13.49 -4.20
N GLN A 516 33.56 12.29 -4.69
CA GLN A 516 33.94 11.95 -6.06
C GLN A 516 35.36 12.39 -6.52
N ASP A 517 36.08 13.17 -5.71
CA ASP A 517 37.50 13.44 -6.01
C ASP A 517 38.30 12.14 -6.01
N LYS A 518 39.37 12.13 -6.81
CA LYS A 518 40.33 11.02 -6.85
C LYS A 518 41.45 11.29 -5.84
N ALA A 519 41.82 10.25 -5.13
CA ALA A 519 42.95 10.28 -4.22
C ALA A 519 43.74 8.96 -4.35
N THR A 520 45.01 9.01 -4.05
CA THR A 520 45.82 7.80 -3.99
C THR A 520 46.27 7.52 -2.54
N ILE A 521 46.37 6.27 -2.18
CA ILE A 521 46.79 5.83 -0.85
C ILE A 521 48.04 5.02 -0.93
N ASP A 522 49.06 5.40 -0.15
CA ASP A 522 50.25 4.61 0.12
C ASP A 522 50.08 3.90 1.47
N PHE A 523 50.08 2.58 1.46
CA PHE A 523 50.03 1.76 2.65
C PHE A 523 51.47 1.49 3.16
N ASN A 524 51.92 2.34 4.10
CA ASN A 524 53.34 2.39 4.52
C ASN A 524 53.88 1.06 5.07
N GLU A 525 53.04 0.31 5.77
CA GLU A 525 53.42 -0.98 6.36
C GLU A 525 53.03 -2.19 5.51
N LEU A 526 51.81 -2.17 4.93
CA LEU A 526 51.31 -3.31 4.16
C LEU A 526 52.13 -3.61 2.92
N LYS A 527 52.73 -2.58 2.30
CA LYS A 527 53.66 -2.75 1.17
C LYS A 527 54.88 -3.64 1.46
N LEU A 528 55.20 -3.88 2.73
CA LEU A 528 56.31 -4.73 3.16
C LEU A 528 55.93 -6.21 3.12
N TYR A 529 54.65 -6.56 3.14
CA TYR A 529 54.19 -7.95 3.13
C TYR A 529 54.23 -8.59 1.73
N ASP A 530 54.01 -7.78 0.69
CA ASP A 530 54.04 -8.27 -0.69
C ASP A 530 54.71 -7.23 -1.60
N LYS A 531 55.93 -7.54 -2.05
CA LYS A 531 56.73 -6.65 -2.90
C LYS A 531 56.25 -6.61 -4.36
N GLU A 532 55.46 -7.59 -4.78
CA GLU A 532 54.93 -7.67 -6.15
C GLU A 532 53.61 -6.90 -6.27
N LEU A 533 52.93 -6.59 -5.15
CA LEU A 533 51.68 -5.90 -5.14
C LEU A 533 51.91 -4.37 -5.06
N PRO A 534 51.32 -3.58 -5.99
CA PRO A 534 51.49 -2.13 -5.99
C PRO A 534 50.60 -1.49 -4.92
N LEU A 535 50.97 -1.64 -3.64
CA LEU A 535 50.29 -0.97 -2.49
C LEU A 535 50.77 0.46 -2.25
N ASN A 536 51.55 0.98 -3.19
CA ASN A 536 51.87 2.41 -3.33
C ASN A 536 50.94 3.01 -4.37
N SER A 537 50.48 4.22 -4.11
CA SER A 537 49.61 5.01 -5.01
C SER A 537 48.37 4.24 -5.46
N VAL A 538 47.72 3.54 -4.52
CA VAL A 538 46.47 2.80 -4.79
C VAL A 538 45.35 3.82 -5.05
N PRO A 539 44.70 3.74 -6.25
CA PRO A 539 43.68 4.73 -6.61
C PRO A 539 42.37 4.48 -5.89
N TYR A 540 41.90 5.50 -5.21
CA TYR A 540 40.62 5.52 -4.54
C TYR A 540 39.77 6.71 -5.01
N GLN A 541 38.46 6.53 -5.00
CA GLN A 541 37.49 7.60 -5.12
C GLN A 541 36.98 7.99 -3.74
N VAL A 542 36.91 9.27 -3.48
CA VAL A 542 36.35 9.83 -2.24
C VAL A 542 34.82 9.67 -2.26
N ILE A 543 34.28 8.93 -1.31
CA ILE A 543 32.82 8.71 -1.22
C ILE A 543 32.19 9.73 -0.25
N ARG A 544 32.89 10.02 0.86
CA ARG A 544 32.36 10.92 1.89
C ARG A 544 33.51 11.52 2.72
N VAL A 545 33.34 12.77 3.11
CA VAL A 545 34.25 13.46 4.04
C VAL A 545 33.47 13.96 5.25
N SER A 546 34.00 13.77 6.46
CA SER A 546 33.35 14.28 7.67
C SER A 546 33.29 15.81 7.71
N PRO A 547 32.37 16.43 8.48
CA PRO A 547 32.26 17.89 8.60
C PRO A 547 33.57 18.56 9.02
N GLU A 548 34.36 17.88 9.88
CA GLU A 548 35.66 18.36 10.35
C GLU A 548 36.77 18.19 9.30
N GLY A 549 36.48 17.52 8.17
CA GLY A 549 37.46 17.24 7.13
C GLY A 549 38.52 16.18 7.47
N ARG A 550 38.40 15.50 8.62
CA ARG A 550 39.43 14.56 9.10
C ARG A 550 39.13 13.10 8.83
N ARG A 551 37.86 12.72 8.74
CA ARG A 551 37.49 11.34 8.42
C ARG A 551 37.02 11.25 6.99
N VAL A 552 37.65 10.36 6.22
CA VAL A 552 37.35 10.14 4.80
C VAL A 552 36.93 8.71 4.58
N GLN A 553 35.88 8.50 3.79
CA GLN A 553 35.46 7.22 3.28
C GLN A 553 35.81 7.12 1.80
N LEU A 554 36.46 6.07 1.44
CA LEU A 554 37.05 5.83 0.14
C LEU A 554 36.52 4.53 -0.45
N MET A 555 36.43 4.47 -1.77
CA MET A 555 36.09 3.27 -2.54
C MET A 555 37.15 3.05 -3.59
N LEU A 556 37.61 1.84 -3.73
CA LEU A 556 38.60 1.43 -4.73
C LEU A 556 37.93 1.37 -6.10
N GLU A 557 38.53 2.03 -7.10
CA GLU A 557 38.05 1.93 -8.49
C GLU A 557 38.29 0.52 -9.04
N GLU A 558 37.30 -0.08 -9.69
CA GLU A 558 37.42 -1.40 -10.31
C GLU A 558 38.11 -1.27 -11.68
N THR A 559 39.40 -1.51 -11.72
CA THR A 559 40.22 -1.57 -12.93
C THR A 559 41.01 -2.87 -12.97
N SER A 560 41.54 -3.25 -14.12
CA SER A 560 42.38 -4.48 -14.22
C SER A 560 43.59 -4.46 -13.28
N SER A 561 44.14 -3.30 -12.96
CA SER A 561 45.24 -3.12 -12.01
C SER A 561 44.81 -3.26 -10.55
N THR A 562 43.59 -2.82 -10.20
CA THR A 562 43.09 -2.86 -8.83
C THR A 562 42.45 -4.19 -8.42
N MET A 563 42.14 -5.06 -9.39
CA MET A 563 41.61 -6.42 -9.09
C MET A 563 42.58 -7.26 -8.23
N LYS A 564 43.86 -7.14 -8.40
CA LYS A 564 44.85 -7.81 -7.55
C LYS A 564 44.83 -7.28 -6.13
N ILE A 565 44.63 -5.98 -5.96
CA ILE A 565 44.53 -5.30 -4.65
C ILE A 565 43.25 -5.72 -3.93
N ILE A 566 42.12 -5.82 -4.66
CA ILE A 566 40.84 -6.33 -4.13
C ILE A 566 40.99 -7.77 -3.66
N ALA A 567 41.68 -8.63 -4.45
CA ALA A 567 41.95 -9.99 -4.08
C ALA A 567 42.85 -10.10 -2.83
N PHE A 568 43.87 -9.23 -2.71
CA PHE A 568 44.72 -9.14 -1.53
C PHE A 568 43.91 -8.78 -0.28
N PHE A 569 43.10 -7.70 -0.30
CA PHE A 569 42.28 -7.33 0.85
C PHE A 569 41.25 -8.42 1.17
N SER A 570 40.66 -9.08 0.16
CA SER A 570 39.76 -10.20 0.39
C SER A 570 40.44 -11.34 1.11
N GLY A 571 41.60 -11.75 0.64
CA GLY A 571 42.41 -12.81 1.27
C GLY A 571 42.90 -12.44 2.65
N MET A 572 43.31 -11.19 2.86
CA MET A 572 43.73 -10.69 4.19
C MET A 572 42.57 -10.75 5.19
N ILE A 573 41.38 -10.35 4.78
CA ILE A 573 40.16 -10.40 5.62
C ILE A 573 39.79 -11.85 5.90
N GLU A 574 39.78 -12.73 4.90
CA GLU A 574 39.40 -14.14 5.05
C GLU A 574 40.37 -14.89 5.97
N ASN A 575 41.68 -14.69 5.78
CA ASN A 575 42.71 -15.37 6.56
C ASN A 575 42.80 -14.87 8.03
N ASN A 576 42.27 -13.70 8.31
CA ASN A 576 42.30 -13.11 9.66
C ASN A 576 40.89 -12.88 10.22
N ARG A 577 39.89 -13.58 9.72
CA ARG A 577 38.47 -13.38 10.08
C ARG A 577 38.21 -13.52 11.57
N ASP A 578 38.93 -14.41 12.24
CA ASP A 578 38.78 -14.65 13.68
C ASP A 578 39.46 -13.60 14.54
N LYS A 579 40.36 -12.80 13.97
CA LYS A 579 41.11 -11.74 14.66
C LYS A 579 40.58 -10.34 14.39
N LEU A 580 39.89 -10.17 13.25
CA LEU A 580 39.34 -8.88 12.85
C LEU A 580 37.94 -8.69 13.45
N LEU A 581 37.77 -7.66 14.25
CA LEU A 581 36.45 -7.27 14.76
C LEU A 581 35.59 -6.75 13.62
N LYS A 582 34.48 -7.45 13.36
CA LYS A 582 33.48 -6.98 12.40
C LYS A 582 32.82 -5.71 12.93
N LYS A 583 32.70 -4.72 12.08
CA LYS A 583 31.99 -3.49 12.39
C LYS A 583 30.52 -3.67 12.07
N ASP A 584 29.73 -3.91 13.08
CA ASP A 584 28.29 -4.07 12.92
C ASP A 584 27.63 -2.79 12.41
N GLU A 585 26.60 -2.96 11.61
CA GLU A 585 25.72 -1.90 11.19
C GLU A 585 24.53 -1.86 12.15
N ILE A 586 24.19 -0.67 12.61
CA ILE A 586 23.01 -0.48 13.45
C ILE A 586 21.80 -0.68 12.57
N LEU A 587 21.10 -1.80 12.75
CA LEU A 587 19.85 -2.13 12.08
C LEU A 587 18.70 -1.97 13.07
N PRO A 588 17.51 -1.58 12.62
CA PRO A 588 16.34 -1.55 13.48
C PRO A 588 15.93 -2.96 13.89
N SER A 589 15.45 -3.13 15.13
CA SER A 589 14.79 -4.37 15.54
C SER A 589 13.46 -4.56 14.83
N HIS A 590 12.94 -5.79 14.87
CA HIS A 590 11.66 -6.11 14.25
C HIS A 590 10.52 -5.30 14.89
N GLU A 591 10.51 -5.20 16.20
CA GLU A 591 9.48 -4.50 16.97
C GLU A 591 9.52 -2.99 16.70
N LEU A 592 10.71 -2.38 16.63
CA LEU A 592 10.84 -0.98 16.27
C LEU A 592 10.36 -0.71 14.84
N LEU A 593 10.71 -1.58 13.90
CA LEU A 593 10.21 -1.46 12.53
C LEU A 593 8.70 -1.55 12.48
N GLU A 594 8.08 -2.50 13.17
CA GLU A 594 6.63 -2.66 13.21
C GLU A 594 5.96 -1.39 13.74
N SER A 595 6.47 -0.78 14.81
CA SER A 595 5.96 0.49 15.33
C SER A 595 6.10 1.64 14.33
N LEU A 596 7.23 1.74 13.63
CA LEU A 596 7.43 2.75 12.58
C LEU A 596 6.52 2.51 11.36
N HIS A 597 6.33 1.24 10.98
CA HIS A 597 5.38 0.82 9.94
C HIS A 597 3.95 1.27 10.26
N ASN A 598 3.53 0.98 11.48
CA ASN A 598 2.19 1.31 11.96
C ASN A 598 1.91 2.81 11.84
N ILE A 599 2.86 3.65 12.25
CA ILE A 599 2.74 5.10 12.13
C ILE A 599 2.61 5.54 10.68
N LEU A 600 3.42 4.99 9.77
CA LEU A 600 3.37 5.36 8.35
C LEU A 600 2.06 4.91 7.68
N LEU A 601 1.56 3.71 8.00
CA LEU A 601 0.31 3.19 7.45
C LEU A 601 -0.91 3.96 7.97
N ASP A 602 -0.91 4.36 9.25
CA ASP A 602 -1.98 5.18 9.82
C ASP A 602 -2.06 6.57 9.18
N LYS A 603 -0.90 7.14 8.85
CA LYS A 603 -0.77 8.51 8.32
C LYS A 603 -0.40 8.53 6.83
N MET A 604 -0.88 7.54 6.08
CA MET A 604 -0.62 7.43 4.64
C MET A 604 -1.23 8.61 3.87
N VAL A 605 -0.42 9.29 3.07
CA VAL A 605 -0.79 10.52 2.33
C VAL A 605 -0.75 10.34 0.81
N SER A 606 -0.43 9.15 0.34
CA SER A 606 -0.42 8.77 -1.07
C SER A 606 -1.21 7.48 -1.27
N THR A 607 -1.60 7.21 -2.50
CA THR A 607 -2.38 6.02 -2.84
C THR A 607 -1.52 5.06 -3.65
N PRO A 608 -1.06 3.93 -3.07
CA PRO A 608 -0.29 2.93 -3.78
C PRO A 608 -1.17 2.08 -4.69
N VAL A 609 -0.67 1.80 -5.89
CA VAL A 609 -1.27 0.88 -6.86
C VAL A 609 -0.26 -0.21 -7.18
N PHE A 610 -0.65 -1.45 -6.98
CA PHE A 610 0.18 -2.63 -7.25
C PHE A 610 -0.21 -3.22 -8.60
N VAL A 611 0.79 -3.40 -9.44
CA VAL A 611 0.61 -3.79 -10.84
C VAL A 611 1.15 -5.19 -11.05
N ASP A 612 0.32 -6.10 -11.56
CA ASP A 612 0.75 -7.44 -11.94
C ASP A 612 0.97 -7.56 -13.44
N LYS A 613 1.70 -8.61 -13.81
CA LYS A 613 1.91 -9.00 -15.19
C LYS A 613 0.98 -10.16 -15.53
N ALA A 614 -0.27 -9.81 -15.88
CA ALA A 614 -1.22 -10.82 -16.35
C ALA A 614 -0.94 -11.17 -17.82
N THR A 615 -0.42 -12.38 -18.06
CA THR A 615 -0.08 -12.93 -19.38
C THR A 615 0.91 -12.10 -20.19
N ARG A 616 0.50 -11.05 -20.88
CA ARG A 616 1.35 -10.16 -21.71
C ARG A 616 1.23 -8.68 -21.34
N ASN A 617 0.22 -8.29 -20.58
CA ASN A 617 -0.10 -6.90 -20.27
C ASN A 617 0.06 -6.61 -18.79
N LEU A 618 0.56 -5.41 -18.45
CA LEU A 618 0.57 -4.89 -17.09
C LEU A 618 -0.84 -4.41 -16.73
N ARG A 619 -1.32 -4.80 -15.54
CA ARG A 619 -2.64 -4.39 -15.04
C ARG A 619 -2.56 -4.00 -13.57
N PRO A 620 -3.21 -2.91 -13.16
CA PRO A 620 -3.47 -2.64 -11.76
C PRO A 620 -4.25 -3.81 -11.16
N ARG A 621 -3.74 -4.38 -10.07
CA ARG A 621 -4.37 -5.50 -9.38
C ARG A 621 -5.02 -5.05 -8.08
N VAL A 622 -4.27 -4.32 -7.27
CA VAL A 622 -4.67 -3.85 -5.95
C VAL A 622 -4.36 -2.37 -5.83
N ILE A 623 -5.24 -1.66 -5.15
CA ILE A 623 -5.04 -0.28 -4.72
C ILE A 623 -5.10 -0.23 -3.19
N GLY A 624 -4.05 0.32 -2.58
CA GLY A 624 -4.03 0.56 -1.14
C GLY A 624 -4.80 1.82 -0.78
N VAL A 625 -5.73 1.71 0.16
CA VAL A 625 -6.56 2.83 0.60
C VAL A 625 -6.51 3.00 2.11
N ASN A 626 -6.73 4.22 2.57
CA ASN A 626 -7.03 4.53 3.96
C ASN A 626 -8.31 5.39 4.02
N TYR A 627 -8.96 5.45 5.17
CA TYR A 627 -10.20 6.21 5.32
C TYR A 627 -10.01 7.42 6.24
N PRO A 628 -10.68 8.57 5.92
CA PRO A 628 -11.58 8.77 4.76
C PRO A 628 -10.83 8.74 3.43
N LEU A 629 -11.51 8.28 2.38
CA LEU A 629 -10.92 8.26 1.03
C LEU A 629 -10.61 9.69 0.57
N PRO A 630 -9.44 9.96 -0.04
CA PRO A 630 -9.18 11.20 -0.73
C PRO A 630 -10.21 11.45 -1.85
N ARG A 631 -10.56 12.69 -2.13
CA ARG A 631 -11.62 13.06 -3.11
C ARG A 631 -11.45 12.40 -4.48
N HIS A 632 -10.24 12.38 -5.01
CA HIS A 632 -9.95 11.73 -6.28
C HIS A 632 -10.17 10.21 -6.24
N ILE A 633 -9.83 9.54 -5.13
CA ILE A 633 -10.06 8.10 -4.96
C ILE A 633 -11.54 7.81 -4.72
N GLU A 634 -12.25 8.63 -3.96
CA GLU A 634 -13.71 8.53 -3.80
C GLU A 634 -14.42 8.64 -5.16
N PHE A 635 -13.96 9.54 -6.02
CA PHE A 635 -14.47 9.66 -7.39
C PHE A 635 -14.20 8.38 -8.21
N LEU A 636 -12.98 7.86 -8.19
CA LEU A 636 -12.62 6.63 -8.90
C LEU A 636 -13.38 5.40 -8.38
N ALA A 637 -13.66 5.34 -7.07
CA ALA A 637 -14.48 4.30 -6.46
C ALA A 637 -15.94 4.34 -6.96
N LYS A 638 -16.51 5.54 -7.14
CA LYS A 638 -17.86 5.71 -7.70
C LYS A 638 -17.99 5.23 -9.17
N LEU A 639 -16.89 5.23 -9.91
CA LEU A 639 -16.83 4.73 -11.28
C LEU A 639 -16.62 3.21 -11.36
N GLY A 640 -16.12 2.60 -10.30
CA GLY A 640 -15.86 1.16 -10.22
C GLY A 640 -17.16 0.35 -10.16
N ARG A 641 -17.03 -0.93 -10.48
CA ARG A 641 -18.11 -1.91 -10.36
C ARG A 641 -17.97 -2.64 -9.03
N GLU A 642 -19.11 -2.90 -8.40
CA GLU A 642 -19.18 -3.65 -7.15
C GLU A 642 -18.23 -3.10 -6.09
N ASN A 643 -17.22 -3.89 -5.71
CA ASN A 643 -16.21 -3.58 -4.70
C ASN A 643 -14.84 -3.19 -5.30
N LYS A 644 -14.77 -2.84 -6.59
CA LYS A 644 -13.54 -2.45 -7.27
C LYS A 644 -13.48 -0.95 -7.53
N ILE A 645 -12.27 -0.42 -7.52
CA ILE A 645 -12.02 0.97 -7.90
C ILE A 645 -11.63 1.00 -9.39
N SER A 646 -12.30 1.84 -10.16
CA SER A 646 -11.96 2.02 -11.57
C SER A 646 -10.77 2.95 -11.72
N LEU A 647 -9.71 2.44 -12.33
CA LEU A 647 -8.52 3.20 -12.70
C LEU A 647 -8.48 3.53 -14.21
N ASP A 648 -9.61 3.34 -14.92
CA ASP A 648 -9.73 3.72 -16.32
C ASP A 648 -9.35 5.19 -16.56
N PRO A 649 -9.82 6.18 -15.75
CA PRO A 649 -9.41 7.57 -15.95
C PRO A 649 -7.91 7.82 -15.82
N VAL A 650 -7.19 6.93 -15.14
CA VAL A 650 -5.73 7.06 -14.93
C VAL A 650 -4.97 6.36 -16.06
N PHE A 651 -5.27 5.11 -16.37
CA PHE A 651 -4.41 4.27 -17.20
C PHE A 651 -4.91 4.05 -18.63
N LYS A 652 -6.20 4.27 -18.90
CA LYS A 652 -6.75 4.03 -20.23
C LYS A 652 -6.23 5.05 -21.24
N GLY A 653 -5.61 4.55 -22.30
CA GLY A 653 -4.93 5.39 -23.29
C GLY A 653 -3.46 5.68 -22.95
N HIS A 654 -3.06 5.61 -21.67
CA HIS A 654 -1.75 6.01 -21.19
C HIS A 654 -0.90 4.85 -20.65
N THR A 655 -1.31 3.60 -20.89
CA THR A 655 -0.66 2.39 -20.32
C THR A 655 0.83 2.30 -20.63
N ASN A 656 1.24 2.66 -21.83
CA ASN A 656 2.66 2.61 -22.21
C ASN A 656 3.49 3.60 -21.41
N THR A 657 2.99 4.81 -21.23
CA THR A 657 3.71 5.91 -20.56
C THR A 657 3.69 5.73 -19.04
N LEU A 658 2.55 5.34 -18.47
CA LEU A 658 2.38 5.25 -17.01
C LEU A 658 2.79 3.89 -16.42
N LEU A 659 2.74 2.80 -17.19
CA LEU A 659 3.04 1.46 -16.69
C LEU A 659 4.21 0.80 -17.45
N ALA A 660 4.09 0.61 -18.78
CA ALA A 660 5.01 -0.26 -19.50
C ALA A 660 6.45 0.29 -19.56
N ASN A 661 6.63 1.59 -19.77
CA ASN A 661 7.96 2.20 -19.81
C ASN A 661 8.60 2.34 -18.41
N PRO A 662 7.90 2.88 -17.38
CA PRO A 662 8.48 3.02 -16.06
C PRO A 662 8.79 1.68 -15.36
N MET A 663 8.04 0.63 -15.70
CA MET A 663 8.17 -0.69 -15.06
C MET A 663 9.15 -1.64 -15.78
N LYS A 664 9.94 -1.13 -16.72
CA LYS A 664 11.05 -1.90 -17.29
C LYS A 664 12.09 -2.18 -16.21
N ARG A 665 12.46 -3.46 -16.05
CA ARG A 665 13.47 -3.88 -15.07
C ARG A 665 14.86 -3.49 -15.55
N ILE A 666 15.30 -2.30 -15.21
CA ILE A 666 16.65 -1.78 -15.45
C ILE A 666 17.20 -1.35 -14.10
N ASP A 667 18.34 -1.92 -13.70
CA ASP A 667 18.97 -1.62 -12.42
C ASP A 667 19.39 -0.13 -12.35
N GLY A 668 19.14 0.50 -11.20
CA GLY A 668 19.55 1.87 -10.91
C GLY A 668 18.71 2.96 -11.58
N VAL A 669 17.56 2.62 -12.17
CA VAL A 669 16.62 3.61 -12.71
C VAL A 669 15.76 4.17 -11.59
N GLU A 670 15.72 5.49 -11.48
CA GLU A 670 14.84 6.22 -10.55
C GLU A 670 13.37 6.11 -10.99
N PRO A 671 12.41 6.21 -10.03
CA PRO A 671 10.99 6.26 -10.35
C PRO A 671 10.68 7.37 -11.36
N GLN A 672 9.86 7.08 -12.36
CA GLN A 672 9.38 8.09 -13.30
C GLN A 672 8.14 8.77 -12.74
N PHE A 673 8.14 10.09 -12.78
CA PHE A 673 7.04 10.93 -12.31
C PHE A 673 6.34 11.56 -13.51
N ILE A 674 5.02 11.43 -13.55
CA ILE A 674 4.21 11.93 -14.68
C ILE A 674 2.98 12.64 -14.11
N GLU A 675 2.66 13.81 -14.64
CA GLU A 675 1.46 14.56 -14.30
C GLU A 675 0.32 14.21 -15.26
N LEU A 676 -0.81 13.84 -14.69
CA LEU A 676 -2.05 13.53 -15.41
C LEU A 676 -3.15 14.51 -15.00
N TYR A 677 -3.78 15.14 -15.98
CA TYR A 677 -4.88 16.08 -15.83
C TYR A 677 -6.19 15.35 -16.13
N ILE A 678 -7.15 15.38 -15.20
CA ILE A 678 -8.45 14.73 -15.31
C ILE A 678 -9.54 15.79 -15.20
N SER A 679 -10.26 16.02 -16.29
CA SER A 679 -11.45 16.87 -16.35
C SER A 679 -12.70 16.03 -16.27
N ILE A 680 -13.59 16.36 -15.34
CA ILE A 680 -14.84 15.63 -15.12
C ILE A 680 -15.99 16.57 -15.40
N LEU A 681 -16.66 16.36 -16.51
CA LEU A 681 -17.86 17.10 -16.85
C LEU A 681 -19.07 16.49 -16.14
N LYS A 682 -19.75 17.30 -15.33
CA LYS A 682 -20.95 16.89 -14.61
C LYS A 682 -22.21 17.60 -15.11
N PHE A 683 -23.31 16.88 -15.09
CA PHE A 683 -24.64 17.46 -15.27
C PHE A 683 -25.50 17.07 -14.06
N GLY A 684 -25.65 18.00 -13.15
CA GLY A 684 -26.17 17.72 -11.80
C GLY A 684 -25.25 16.75 -11.04
N SER A 685 -25.80 15.63 -10.56
CA SER A 685 -25.04 14.58 -9.86
C SER A 685 -24.43 13.53 -10.80
N ARG A 686 -24.72 13.58 -12.12
CA ARG A 686 -24.28 12.56 -13.07
C ARG A 686 -23.03 13.01 -13.83
N VAL A 687 -22.06 12.10 -13.91
CA VAL A 687 -20.88 12.28 -14.76
C VAL A 687 -21.27 12.09 -16.24
N LYS A 688 -21.07 13.12 -17.06
CA LYS A 688 -21.36 13.11 -18.51
C LYS A 688 -20.17 12.58 -19.31
N SER A 689 -18.98 13.09 -19.03
CA SER A 689 -17.73 12.67 -19.68
C SER A 689 -16.53 12.88 -18.75
N ILE A 690 -15.50 12.12 -19.00
CA ILE A 690 -14.21 12.25 -18.35
C ILE A 690 -13.19 12.38 -19.48
N GLU A 691 -12.39 13.43 -19.41
CA GLU A 691 -11.29 13.67 -20.32
C GLU A 691 -9.98 13.65 -19.56
N THR A 692 -8.99 12.95 -20.08
CA THR A 692 -7.68 12.80 -19.44
C THR A 692 -6.57 13.14 -20.40
N GLN A 693 -5.57 13.88 -19.92
CA GLN A 693 -4.45 14.31 -20.73
C GLN A 693 -3.18 14.36 -19.89
N LEU A 694 -2.09 13.80 -20.40
CA LEU A 694 -0.78 13.91 -19.76
C LEU A 694 -0.19 15.32 -19.96
N MET A 695 0.69 15.75 -19.05
CA MET A 695 1.33 17.05 -19.15
C MET A 695 2.06 17.25 -20.49
N ASN A 696 2.72 16.23 -21.00
CA ASN A 696 3.47 16.27 -22.25
C ASN A 696 2.61 16.15 -23.54
N GLU A 697 1.31 15.96 -23.40
CA GLU A 697 0.35 15.94 -24.53
C GLU A 697 -0.21 17.32 -24.83
N PHE A 698 -0.01 18.30 -23.93
CA PHE A 698 -0.31 19.69 -24.20
C PHE A 698 0.81 20.34 -25.02
N GLU A 699 0.47 20.94 -26.15
CA GLU A 699 1.44 21.64 -26.99
C GLU A 699 2.01 22.89 -26.33
N THR A 700 1.19 23.59 -25.53
CA THR A 700 1.57 24.83 -24.86
C THR A 700 1.00 24.90 -23.43
N THR A 701 1.66 25.69 -22.57
CA THR A 701 1.13 25.99 -21.23
C THR A 701 -0.22 26.71 -21.29
N GLN A 702 -0.47 27.52 -22.33
CA GLN A 702 -1.74 28.22 -22.51
C GLN A 702 -2.89 27.25 -22.77
N GLN A 703 -2.69 26.23 -23.63
CA GLN A 703 -3.66 25.18 -23.88
C GLN A 703 -4.01 24.41 -22.59
N ARG A 704 -3.01 24.13 -21.77
CA ARG A 704 -3.21 23.48 -20.47
C ARG A 704 -4.00 24.36 -19.50
N ILE A 705 -3.73 25.67 -19.45
CA ILE A 705 -4.50 26.64 -18.65
C ILE A 705 -5.96 26.67 -19.10
N GLU A 706 -6.23 26.65 -20.40
CA GLU A 706 -7.59 26.61 -20.95
C GLU A 706 -8.32 25.31 -20.58
N PHE A 707 -7.63 24.16 -20.65
CA PHE A 707 -8.15 22.89 -20.19
C PHE A 707 -8.55 22.93 -18.70
N ILE A 708 -7.68 23.46 -17.86
CA ILE A 708 -7.92 23.61 -16.40
C ILE A 708 -9.15 24.51 -16.15
N LYS A 709 -9.21 25.69 -16.77
CA LYS A 709 -10.33 26.63 -16.62
C LYS A 709 -11.65 26.01 -17.09
N ASN A 710 -11.63 25.32 -18.21
CA ASN A 710 -12.83 24.63 -18.72
C ASN A 710 -13.31 23.53 -17.74
N ALA A 711 -12.35 22.75 -17.19
CA ALA A 711 -12.68 21.73 -16.20
C ALA A 711 -13.29 22.32 -14.92
N GLN A 712 -12.71 23.42 -14.39
CA GLN A 712 -13.23 24.11 -13.20
C GLN A 712 -14.63 24.71 -13.43
N ASN A 713 -14.89 25.25 -14.63
CA ASN A 713 -16.16 25.88 -14.95
C ASN A 713 -17.28 24.87 -15.20
N MET A 714 -16.99 23.68 -15.71
CA MET A 714 -17.96 22.68 -16.15
C MET A 714 -18.10 21.47 -15.22
N GLY A 715 -17.28 21.39 -14.16
CA GLY A 715 -17.34 20.23 -13.28
C GLY A 715 -16.24 20.17 -12.24
N GLU A 716 -15.44 19.11 -12.25
CA GLU A 716 -14.31 18.92 -11.33
C GLU A 716 -13.01 18.68 -12.10
N LEU A 717 -11.93 19.16 -11.51
CA LEU A 717 -10.56 18.94 -11.98
C LEU A 717 -9.79 18.16 -10.92
N PHE A 718 -9.06 17.13 -11.34
CA PHE A 718 -7.97 16.55 -10.58
C PHE A 718 -6.69 16.59 -11.40
N VAL A 719 -5.60 16.99 -10.77
CA VAL A 719 -4.26 16.83 -11.33
C VAL A 719 -3.49 15.86 -10.44
N LEU A 720 -3.17 14.71 -11.02
CA LEU A 720 -2.54 13.62 -10.30
C LEU A 720 -1.07 13.50 -10.72
N ARG A 721 -0.18 13.42 -9.75
CA ARG A 721 1.20 13.01 -9.97
C ARG A 721 1.31 11.51 -9.72
N ILE A 722 1.80 10.80 -10.72
CA ILE A 722 1.93 9.34 -10.71
C ILE A 722 3.42 9.01 -10.73
N ALA A 723 3.89 8.38 -9.66
CA ALA A 723 5.23 7.81 -9.57
C ALA A 723 5.15 6.33 -9.89
N SER A 724 5.92 5.84 -10.86
CA SER A 724 5.92 4.43 -11.23
C SER A 724 7.33 3.86 -11.26
N ALA A 725 7.50 2.65 -10.73
CA ALA A 725 8.77 1.93 -10.64
C ALA A 725 8.57 0.41 -10.76
N PRO A 726 9.58 -0.34 -11.24
CA PRO A 726 9.54 -1.80 -11.25
C PRO A 726 9.69 -2.38 -9.83
N ILE A 727 9.12 -3.55 -9.60
CA ILE A 727 9.38 -4.38 -8.43
C ILE A 727 10.37 -5.47 -8.83
N PHE A 728 11.58 -5.45 -8.25
CA PHE A 728 12.61 -6.47 -8.51
C PHE A 728 12.44 -7.67 -7.59
N ASP A 729 12.18 -7.43 -6.31
CA ASP A 729 11.96 -8.44 -5.29
C ASP A 729 10.81 -8.00 -4.38
N ALA A 730 9.70 -8.72 -4.48
CA ALA A 730 8.50 -8.46 -3.67
C ALA A 730 8.61 -9.05 -2.25
N PHE A 731 9.59 -9.94 -1.99
CA PHE A 731 9.73 -10.60 -0.70
C PHE A 731 10.60 -9.82 0.28
N THR A 732 10.10 -9.72 1.50
CA THR A 732 10.85 -9.26 2.66
C THR A 732 10.99 -10.39 3.68
N THR A 733 11.88 -10.26 4.64
CA THR A 733 11.99 -11.22 5.76
C THR A 733 10.69 -11.26 6.57
N LEU A 734 10.02 -10.11 6.72
CA LEU A 734 8.74 -9.96 7.42
C LEU A 734 7.62 -10.74 6.71
N LEU A 735 7.52 -10.60 5.38
CA LEU A 735 6.52 -11.30 4.59
C LEU A 735 6.70 -12.83 4.64
N ARG A 736 7.93 -13.34 4.70
CA ARG A 736 8.17 -14.77 4.86
C ARG A 736 7.59 -15.31 6.16
N ALA A 737 7.78 -14.59 7.27
CA ALA A 737 7.21 -14.99 8.55
C ALA A 737 5.67 -15.04 8.49
N ASP A 738 5.02 -14.05 7.87
CA ASP A 738 3.56 -14.02 7.70
C ASP A 738 3.06 -15.18 6.82
N LEU A 739 3.80 -15.55 5.75
CA LEU A 739 3.46 -16.69 4.89
C LEU A 739 3.63 -18.04 5.62
N GLU A 740 4.66 -18.18 6.45
CA GLU A 740 4.87 -19.38 7.29
C GLU A 740 3.77 -19.53 8.31
N GLU A 741 3.34 -18.45 8.98
CA GLU A 741 2.19 -18.47 9.89
C GLU A 741 0.88 -18.85 9.16
N LEU A 742 0.66 -18.26 7.97
CA LEU A 742 -0.50 -18.60 7.15
C LEU A 742 -0.47 -20.06 6.67
N ALA A 743 0.70 -20.61 6.35
CA ALA A 743 0.85 -22.00 5.92
C ALA A 743 0.46 -23.01 7.02
N GLN A 744 0.66 -22.66 8.30
CA GLN A 744 0.19 -23.46 9.43
C GLN A 744 -1.34 -23.58 9.49
N ILE A 745 -2.04 -22.57 8.94
CA ILE A 745 -3.51 -22.53 8.90
C ILE A 745 -4.03 -23.13 7.61
N SER A 746 -3.44 -22.76 6.46
CA SER A 746 -3.82 -23.21 5.13
C SER A 746 -2.67 -23.06 4.13
N ILE A 747 -2.08 -24.19 3.77
CA ILE A 747 -0.98 -24.27 2.77
C ILE A 747 -1.46 -23.73 1.42
N GLN A 748 -2.71 -24.01 1.02
CA GLN A 748 -3.26 -23.53 -0.26
C GLN A 748 -3.36 -22.01 -0.32
N ASN A 749 -3.83 -21.37 0.75
CA ASN A 749 -3.94 -19.91 0.82
C ASN A 749 -2.57 -19.24 0.89
N SER A 750 -1.62 -19.82 1.63
CA SER A 750 -0.24 -19.34 1.67
C SER A 750 0.41 -19.39 0.27
N THR A 751 0.29 -20.53 -0.43
CA THR A 751 0.82 -20.68 -1.80
C THR A 751 0.14 -19.73 -2.80
N THR A 752 -1.17 -19.49 -2.63
CA THR A 752 -1.92 -18.56 -3.50
C THR A 752 -1.45 -17.13 -3.28
N LEU A 753 -1.30 -16.71 -2.01
CA LEU A 753 -0.80 -15.38 -1.66
C LEU A 753 0.65 -15.19 -2.13
N GLU A 754 1.50 -16.20 -1.95
CA GLU A 754 2.88 -16.18 -2.45
C GLU A 754 2.94 -15.96 -3.97
N LYS A 755 2.11 -16.67 -4.74
CA LYS A 755 1.98 -16.48 -6.19
C LYS A 755 1.44 -15.10 -6.53
N GLU A 756 0.47 -14.62 -5.79
CA GLU A 756 -0.11 -13.28 -5.97
C GLU A 756 0.97 -12.20 -5.83
N ILE A 757 1.74 -12.23 -4.76
CA ILE A 757 2.81 -11.25 -4.51
C ILE A 757 3.96 -11.40 -5.50
N THR A 758 4.36 -12.64 -5.84
CA THR A 758 5.43 -12.88 -6.83
C THR A 758 5.05 -12.40 -8.23
N SER A 759 3.76 -12.35 -8.56
CA SER A 759 3.28 -11.85 -9.86
C SER A 759 3.37 -10.33 -10.00
N LEU A 760 3.61 -9.60 -8.92
CA LEU A 760 3.74 -8.14 -8.95
C LEU A 760 4.97 -7.73 -9.78
N ALA A 761 4.73 -6.94 -10.80
CA ALA A 761 5.75 -6.46 -11.72
C ALA A 761 6.16 -5.02 -11.46
N GLY A 762 5.24 -4.23 -10.90
CA GLY A 762 5.45 -2.80 -10.69
C GLY A 762 4.61 -2.22 -9.57
N TYR A 763 5.04 -1.05 -9.16
CA TYR A 763 4.45 -0.23 -8.12
C TYR A 763 4.21 1.17 -8.69
N SER A 764 3.06 1.72 -8.45
CA SER A 764 2.74 3.11 -8.73
C SER A 764 2.19 3.79 -7.49
N GLU A 765 2.48 5.07 -7.33
CA GLU A 765 2.00 5.89 -6.22
C GLU A 765 1.30 7.13 -6.79
N ILE A 766 0.03 7.32 -6.41
CA ILE A 766 -0.80 8.43 -6.90
C ILE A 766 -0.88 9.49 -5.80
N VAL A 767 -0.57 10.74 -6.18
CA VAL A 767 -0.65 11.91 -5.30
C VAL A 767 -1.46 13.00 -6.00
N ASP A 768 -2.45 13.55 -5.34
CA ASP A 768 -3.20 14.71 -5.83
C ASP A 768 -2.37 15.98 -5.64
N ILE A 769 -2.06 16.67 -6.74
CA ILE A 769 -1.27 17.91 -6.76
C ILE A 769 -2.07 19.10 -7.30
N THR A 770 -3.40 18.99 -7.35
CA THR A 770 -4.28 20.01 -7.97
C THR A 770 -4.02 21.40 -7.41
N ASP A 771 -3.96 21.56 -6.09
CA ASP A 771 -3.76 22.86 -5.44
C ASP A 771 -2.39 23.48 -5.78
N GLU A 772 -1.35 22.67 -5.88
CA GLU A 772 -0.02 23.12 -6.26
C GLU A 772 0.00 23.61 -7.72
N VAL A 773 -0.60 22.83 -8.64
CA VAL A 773 -0.69 23.20 -10.06
C VAL A 773 -1.46 24.51 -10.26
N LEU A 774 -2.59 24.67 -9.57
CA LEU A 774 -3.35 25.94 -9.60
C LEU A 774 -2.54 27.10 -9.05
N THR A 775 -1.77 26.88 -8.01
CA THR A 775 -0.91 27.90 -7.41
C THR A 775 0.22 28.32 -8.34
N ARG A 776 0.96 27.38 -8.96
CA ARG A 776 2.09 27.71 -9.86
C ARG A 776 1.64 28.38 -11.15
N LEU A 777 0.42 28.06 -11.63
CA LEU A 777 -0.18 28.68 -12.82
C LEU A 777 -1.01 29.94 -12.48
N GLN A 778 -1.12 30.34 -11.20
CA GLN A 778 -1.90 31.48 -10.70
C GLN A 778 -3.39 31.41 -11.09
N LEU A 779 -3.99 30.24 -10.92
CA LEU A 779 -5.40 29.96 -11.23
C LEU A 779 -6.26 29.79 -9.96
N ASN A 780 -5.72 30.10 -8.78
CA ASN A 780 -6.43 30.07 -7.50
C ASN A 780 -7.35 31.29 -7.33
#